data_0cb53d1b920aaae5b722353cc733166a
#
_entry.id   0cb53d1b920aaae5b722353cc733166a
#
_cell.length_a   1.000
_cell.length_b   1.000
_cell.length_c   1.000
_cell.angle_alpha   90.00
_cell.angle_beta   90.00
_cell.angle_gamma   90.00
#
_symmetry.space_group_name_H-M   'P 1'
#
loop_
_entity.id
_entity.type
_entity.pdbx_description
1 polymer ?
#
loop_
_entity_poly.entity_id
_entity_poly.type
_entity_poly.pdbx_seq_one_letter_code
_entity_poly.pdbx_strand_id
1 'polypeptide(L)'
;MDFNRFTEKMQDAVRAAQSLAVQHGNQQVDVEHLMLALLEQEGGLAPSILSKADIRVDALRGRIQQEVDRLPKVSGSAVSPDQVYVTPRITKLITKAEEEAKRLKDEYTSVEHVLLAATEDSGATGKLFKEFGITRERLMRALQDVRGTQRVTTQNPEATYEALEKYGRDLTQLASQGKLDPVIGRDEEIRRVIQVLSRRTKNNPVLIGEPGVGKTAIVEGLAARIVRGDVPEGLKDKRVVALDMGALIAGAKFRGEFEERLKAVLKEVQSSDGQIVLFIDELHTVVGAGKAEGAMDAGNLLKPMLARGELHCIGATTLDEYRKYIEKDAALERRFQTVFVDQPTVEDTISILRGLRERYEVHHGVRIKDSALVAAAVLSNRYISDRFLPDKAIDLVDEAAAKLRTEIDSMPAELDEMLRRIMQLEIEREALKKESDAASKERLKKLEKEIADLKSESDALKARWQTEKDAVQRLRAIREQIEQTRIEIEKAERQYDLNRAAELKYGKLAELDRKLAAEQARLDEKQSGKRLLKEEVDEEDIADVVSRWTGVPVSKLLEGEIQKLLQLEAELHKRVIGQDEAVRAVAESVMRARSGLKDPNRPIGSFIFLGPTGVGKTELARALAEFLFDDEKAMIRIDMSEYQEKHTVARLIGAPPGYVGYEEGGQLTESVRRRPYCVVLFDEIEKAHADVFNVLLQILDDGRLTDGQGRTVDFKNTIVIMTSNVGSQRILEYRGDFESAGFERMKEAVLEEMRHHFRPEFLNRVDEIIVFHSLSEEHLKQIVEIQLNGLRKRLADRNIEIELTDRARGHLVRSGYDPNYGARPLKRAIQREIETPMARRILGGEVRDGQTVLVDLDPKGNLTFESHKTRGREREAALKEA
;
A
#
# COMPACT_ATOMS: atom_id res chain seq x y z
N MET A 1 28.47 -7.69 50.17
CA MET A 1 28.30 -8.20 48.80
C MET A 1 28.94 -7.21 47.86
N ASP A 2 29.87 -7.66 47.03
CA ASP A 2 30.50 -6.79 46.02
C ASP A 2 29.64 -6.88 44.71
N PHE A 3 28.72 -5.95 44.60
CA PHE A 3 27.83 -5.88 43.41
C PHE A 3 28.58 -5.72 42.10
N ASN A 4 29.82 -5.26 42.09
CA ASN A 4 30.62 -5.10 40.87
C ASN A 4 31.01 -6.45 40.25
N ARG A 5 30.91 -7.55 40.99
CA ARG A 5 31.20 -8.91 40.49
C ARG A 5 29.97 -9.65 39.98
N PHE A 6 28.81 -9.00 40.02
CA PHE A 6 27.55 -9.62 39.52
C PHE A 6 27.22 -9.10 38.12
N THR A 7 26.61 -9.96 37.30
CA THR A 7 26.00 -9.56 36.06
C THR A 7 24.82 -8.61 36.29
N GLU A 8 24.49 -7.78 35.30
CA GLU A 8 23.34 -6.83 35.44
C GLU A 8 22.04 -7.55 35.79
N LYS A 9 21.73 -8.66 35.17
CA LYS A 9 20.54 -9.48 35.46
C LYS A 9 20.55 -10.03 36.90
N MET A 10 21.73 -10.41 37.39
CA MET A 10 21.85 -10.85 38.77
C MET A 10 21.66 -9.70 39.77
N GLN A 11 22.17 -8.51 39.48
CA GLN A 11 21.92 -7.31 40.30
C GLN A 11 20.43 -6.96 40.31
N ASP A 12 19.76 -6.99 39.18
CA ASP A 12 18.34 -6.75 39.07
C ASP A 12 17.51 -7.79 39.83
N ALA A 13 17.87 -9.06 39.77
CA ALA A 13 17.23 -10.12 40.54
C ALA A 13 17.34 -9.90 42.05
N VAL A 14 18.50 -9.44 42.54
CA VAL A 14 18.67 -9.11 43.96
C VAL A 14 17.80 -7.93 44.40
N ARG A 15 17.72 -6.87 43.56
CA ARG A 15 16.84 -5.72 43.80
C ARG A 15 15.36 -6.14 43.77
N ALA A 16 14.97 -6.97 42.80
CA ALA A 16 13.61 -7.50 42.70
C ALA A 16 13.26 -8.36 43.93
N ALA A 17 14.17 -9.20 44.41
CA ALA A 17 13.98 -9.99 45.62
C ALA A 17 13.76 -9.12 46.88
N GLN A 18 14.46 -7.98 46.97
CA GLN A 18 14.21 -7.00 48.03
C GLN A 18 12.81 -6.38 47.94
N SER A 19 12.40 -6.00 46.73
CA SER A 19 11.08 -5.44 46.48
C SER A 19 9.97 -6.46 46.78
N LEU A 20 10.14 -7.73 46.43
CA LEU A 20 9.22 -8.82 46.73
C LEU A 20 9.09 -9.04 48.25
N ALA A 21 10.19 -9.01 49.01
CA ALA A 21 10.14 -9.13 50.46
C ALA A 21 9.32 -8.00 51.11
N VAL A 22 9.48 -6.76 50.61
CA VAL A 22 8.68 -5.60 51.03
C VAL A 22 7.20 -5.79 50.70
N GLN A 23 6.88 -6.21 49.49
CA GLN A 23 5.50 -6.44 49.06
C GLN A 23 4.78 -7.52 49.88
N HIS A 24 5.50 -8.59 50.23
CA HIS A 24 4.96 -9.67 51.04
C HIS A 24 4.97 -9.37 52.57
N GLY A 25 5.49 -8.20 52.99
CA GLY A 25 5.55 -7.79 54.39
C GLY A 25 6.63 -8.56 55.20
N ASN A 26 7.67 -9.07 54.52
CA ASN A 26 8.76 -9.79 55.18
C ASN A 26 9.90 -8.83 55.54
N GLN A 27 10.44 -8.88 56.74
CA GLN A 27 11.58 -8.08 57.18
C GLN A 27 12.93 -8.61 56.70
N GLN A 28 12.95 -9.82 56.17
CA GLN A 28 14.19 -10.46 55.72
C GLN A 28 14.02 -10.96 54.29
N VAL A 29 15.01 -10.68 53.47
CA VAL A 29 15.14 -11.31 52.14
C VAL A 29 15.75 -12.68 52.32
N ASP A 30 15.03 -13.73 51.89
CA ASP A 30 15.56 -15.11 51.91
C ASP A 30 15.67 -15.71 50.53
N VAL A 31 16.25 -16.90 50.40
CA VAL A 31 16.53 -17.60 49.16
C VAL A 31 15.29 -17.75 48.30
N GLU A 32 14.14 -17.97 48.89
CA GLU A 32 12.84 -18.09 48.22
C GLU A 32 12.46 -16.81 47.44
N HIS A 33 12.73 -15.61 47.99
CA HIS A 33 12.48 -14.34 47.31
C HIS A 33 13.41 -14.18 46.10
N LEU A 34 14.68 -14.52 46.25
CA LEU A 34 15.65 -14.44 45.14
C LEU A 34 15.28 -15.41 44.03
N MET A 35 14.90 -16.64 44.38
CA MET A 35 14.46 -17.63 43.39
C MET A 35 13.19 -17.21 42.65
N LEU A 36 12.22 -16.63 43.38
CA LEU A 36 11.00 -16.10 42.76
C LEU A 36 11.33 -14.95 41.78
N ALA A 37 12.18 -14.01 42.22
CA ALA A 37 12.65 -12.92 41.36
C ALA A 37 13.35 -13.42 40.09
N LEU A 38 14.17 -14.45 40.17
CA LEU A 38 14.85 -15.07 39.03
C LEU A 38 13.87 -15.78 38.07
N LEU A 39 12.79 -16.36 38.59
CA LEU A 39 11.78 -17.04 37.76
C LEU A 39 10.80 -16.07 37.10
N GLU A 40 10.60 -14.87 37.68
CA GLU A 40 9.72 -13.81 37.18
C GLU A 40 10.43 -12.80 36.30
N GLN A 41 11.74 -12.88 36.17
CA GLN A 41 12.51 -11.95 35.36
C GLN A 41 12.20 -12.09 33.87
N GLU A 42 11.69 -11.03 33.21
CA GLU A 42 11.39 -11.01 31.79
C GLU A 42 12.66 -11.25 30.97
N GLY A 43 12.62 -12.25 30.09
CA GLY A 43 13.79 -12.68 29.30
C GLY A 43 14.94 -13.19 30.18
N GLY A 44 14.64 -13.70 31.41
CA GLY A 44 15.61 -14.22 32.34
C GLY A 44 16.17 -15.57 31.93
N LEU A 45 17.43 -15.82 32.31
CA LEU A 45 18.14 -17.07 32.01
C LEU A 45 17.60 -18.27 32.80
N ALA A 46 17.10 -18.04 34.04
CA ALA A 46 16.61 -19.09 34.91
C ALA A 46 15.43 -19.89 34.31
N PRO A 47 14.36 -19.27 33.78
CA PRO A 47 13.31 -20.02 33.13
C PRO A 47 13.79 -20.83 31.91
N SER A 48 14.69 -20.29 31.07
CA SER A 48 15.24 -20.97 29.91
C SER A 48 16.03 -22.23 30.30
N ILE A 49 16.97 -22.13 31.26
CA ILE A 49 17.75 -23.28 31.76
C ILE A 49 16.82 -24.37 32.35
N LEU A 50 15.84 -23.99 33.15
CA LEU A 50 14.90 -24.93 33.75
C LEU A 50 13.99 -25.59 32.74
N SER A 51 13.53 -24.88 31.74
CA SER A 51 12.74 -25.43 30.64
C SER A 51 13.54 -26.45 29.81
N LYS A 52 14.81 -26.15 29.45
CA LYS A 52 15.68 -27.11 28.78
C LYS A 52 16.08 -28.30 29.68
N ALA A 53 15.97 -28.14 31.01
CA ALA A 53 16.09 -29.25 31.95
C ALA A 53 14.79 -30.05 32.09
N ASP A 54 13.76 -29.86 31.22
CA ASP A 54 12.42 -30.47 31.31
C ASP A 54 11.70 -30.24 32.63
N ILE A 55 11.86 -29.09 33.23
CA ILE A 55 11.17 -28.69 34.45
C ILE A 55 9.98 -27.77 34.09
N ARG A 56 8.83 -28.05 34.69
CA ARG A 56 7.65 -27.17 34.58
C ARG A 56 7.86 -25.91 35.40
N VAL A 57 8.34 -24.85 34.76
CA VAL A 57 8.69 -23.57 35.40
C VAL A 57 7.50 -22.98 36.15
N ASP A 58 6.29 -22.99 35.59
CA ASP A 58 5.10 -22.44 36.24
C ASP A 58 4.73 -23.21 37.51
N ALA A 59 4.87 -24.53 37.54
CA ALA A 59 4.63 -25.35 38.70
C ALA A 59 5.66 -25.08 39.81
N LEU A 60 6.95 -24.95 39.43
CA LEU A 60 8.02 -24.60 40.37
C LEU A 60 7.81 -23.20 40.96
N ARG A 61 7.49 -22.21 40.14
CA ARG A 61 7.17 -20.84 40.51
C ARG A 61 6.03 -20.80 41.52
N GLY A 62 4.93 -21.49 41.24
CA GLY A 62 3.78 -21.56 42.14
C GLY A 62 4.12 -22.19 43.51
N ARG A 63 5.02 -23.17 43.54
CA ARG A 63 5.47 -23.79 44.79
C ARG A 63 6.42 -22.88 45.58
N ILE A 64 7.32 -22.18 44.92
CA ILE A 64 8.20 -21.19 45.57
C ILE A 64 7.38 -20.03 46.13
N GLN A 65 6.38 -19.56 45.38
CA GLN A 65 5.44 -18.52 45.84
C GLN A 65 4.74 -18.95 47.15
N GLN A 66 4.27 -20.19 47.21
CA GLN A 66 3.66 -20.73 48.43
C GLN A 66 4.63 -20.73 49.62
N GLU A 67 5.91 -21.02 49.41
CA GLU A 67 6.92 -20.96 50.49
C GLU A 67 7.23 -19.51 50.88
N VAL A 68 7.25 -18.53 49.94
CA VAL A 68 7.34 -17.10 50.25
C VAL A 68 6.15 -16.67 51.13
N ASP A 69 4.93 -17.11 50.81
CA ASP A 69 3.72 -16.75 51.54
C ASP A 69 3.69 -17.31 52.97
N ARG A 70 4.45 -18.39 53.24
CA ARG A 70 4.63 -19.01 54.57
C ARG A 70 5.66 -18.30 55.43
N LEU A 71 6.50 -17.44 54.85
CA LEU A 71 7.49 -16.71 55.62
C LEU A 71 6.84 -15.74 56.63
N PRO A 72 7.48 -15.46 57.76
CA PRO A 72 6.92 -14.58 58.82
C PRO A 72 6.63 -13.18 58.26
N LYS A 73 5.36 -12.73 58.36
CA LYS A 73 4.90 -11.41 57.95
C LYS A 73 4.78 -10.50 59.18
N VAL A 74 5.20 -9.25 59.04
CA VAL A 74 5.07 -8.24 60.10
C VAL A 74 3.82 -7.41 59.86
N SER A 75 2.89 -7.42 60.78
CA SER A 75 1.68 -6.62 60.80
C SER A 75 1.97 -5.28 61.47
N GLY A 76 2.11 -4.20 60.73
CA GLY A 76 2.35 -2.85 61.22
C GLY A 76 3.04 -1.98 60.18
N SER A 77 2.98 -0.64 60.33
CA SER A 77 3.45 0.40 59.36
C SER A 77 4.45 -0.05 58.34
N ALA A 78 4.18 0.28 57.06
CA ALA A 78 4.90 -0.14 55.88
C ALA A 78 6.41 -0.39 56.10
N VAL A 79 6.88 -1.62 55.85
CA VAL A 79 8.31 -1.96 55.85
C VAL A 79 8.99 -1.10 54.77
N SER A 80 9.90 -0.21 55.16
CA SER A 80 10.68 0.59 54.24
C SER A 80 11.77 -0.26 53.57
N PRO A 81 12.10 -0.07 52.31
CA PRO A 81 13.18 -0.83 51.63
C PRO A 81 14.53 -0.81 52.37
N ASP A 82 14.82 0.28 53.11
CA ASP A 82 16.04 0.44 53.88
C ASP A 82 16.08 -0.38 55.19
N GLN A 83 14.98 -1.03 55.55
CA GLN A 83 14.83 -1.83 56.80
C GLN A 83 14.81 -3.33 56.56
N VAL A 84 15.04 -3.79 55.35
CA VAL A 84 15.02 -5.22 55.01
C VAL A 84 16.44 -5.80 55.11
N TYR A 85 16.62 -6.81 55.92
CA TYR A 85 17.90 -7.48 56.18
C TYR A 85 18.02 -8.73 55.27
N VAL A 86 19.25 -9.02 54.86
CA VAL A 86 19.58 -10.24 54.06
C VAL A 86 19.86 -11.39 55.04
N THR A 87 19.24 -12.54 54.81
CA THR A 87 19.47 -13.73 55.68
C THR A 87 20.88 -14.31 55.50
N PRO A 88 21.44 -14.96 56.52
CA PRO A 88 22.68 -15.70 56.37
C PRO A 88 22.64 -16.79 55.28
N ARG A 89 21.46 -17.32 54.97
CA ARG A 89 21.24 -18.31 53.89
C ARG A 89 21.54 -17.71 52.51
N ILE A 90 21.06 -16.51 52.23
CA ILE A 90 21.38 -15.83 50.96
C ILE A 90 22.87 -15.55 50.90
N THR A 91 23.48 -15.04 51.95
CA THR A 91 24.93 -14.78 51.95
C THR A 91 25.71 -16.06 51.64
N LYS A 92 25.33 -17.18 52.24
CA LYS A 92 25.93 -18.49 51.98
C LYS A 92 25.67 -18.97 50.55
N LEU A 93 24.45 -18.76 50.02
CA LEU A 93 24.11 -19.10 48.65
C LEU A 93 24.96 -18.30 47.64
N ILE A 94 25.12 -17.01 47.85
CA ILE A 94 25.94 -16.15 46.98
C ILE A 94 27.40 -16.54 47.05
N THR A 95 27.96 -16.82 48.23
CA THR A 95 29.33 -17.31 48.38
C THR A 95 29.54 -18.62 47.59
N LYS A 96 28.59 -19.55 47.63
CA LYS A 96 28.62 -20.77 46.83
C LYS A 96 28.51 -20.48 45.32
N ALA A 97 27.67 -19.52 44.93
CA ALA A 97 27.55 -19.10 43.54
C ALA A 97 28.87 -18.51 43.03
N GLU A 98 29.58 -17.74 43.85
CA GLU A 98 30.93 -17.24 43.51
C GLU A 98 31.97 -18.40 43.40
N GLU A 99 31.85 -19.45 44.22
CA GLU A 99 32.68 -20.65 44.07
C GLU A 99 32.37 -21.41 42.80
N GLU A 100 31.11 -21.55 42.42
CA GLU A 100 30.69 -22.16 41.15
C GLU A 100 31.19 -21.32 39.93
N ALA A 101 31.13 -19.98 39.99
CA ALA A 101 31.71 -19.10 38.98
C ALA A 101 33.21 -19.34 38.81
N LYS A 102 33.96 -19.46 39.91
CA LYS A 102 35.41 -19.79 39.87
C LYS A 102 35.68 -21.19 39.32
N ARG A 103 34.84 -22.20 39.61
CA ARG A 103 34.92 -23.56 39.06
C ARG A 103 34.75 -23.54 37.54
N LEU A 104 33.81 -22.73 37.04
CA LEU A 104 33.55 -22.57 35.62
C LEU A 104 34.49 -21.61 34.93
N LYS A 105 35.43 -21.01 35.71
CA LYS A 105 36.43 -20.02 35.23
C LYS A 105 35.78 -18.75 34.69
N ASP A 106 34.69 -18.34 35.24
CA ASP A 106 33.94 -17.14 34.92
C ASP A 106 34.41 -15.94 35.76
N GLU A 107 34.40 -14.73 35.20
CA GLU A 107 34.87 -13.51 35.87
C GLU A 107 33.78 -12.86 36.70
N TYR A 108 32.50 -13.03 36.29
CA TYR A 108 31.35 -12.52 36.97
C TYR A 108 30.43 -13.65 37.45
N THR A 109 29.75 -13.39 38.56
CA THR A 109 28.72 -14.30 39.09
C THR A 109 27.37 -13.95 38.45
N SER A 110 26.78 -14.91 37.73
CA SER A 110 25.52 -14.75 37.01
C SER A 110 24.42 -15.65 37.55
N VAL A 111 23.24 -15.57 36.98
CA VAL A 111 22.02 -16.29 37.39
C VAL A 111 22.21 -17.80 37.45
N GLU A 112 22.92 -18.39 36.49
CA GLU A 112 23.19 -19.82 36.45
C GLU A 112 24.01 -20.33 37.64
N HIS A 113 24.94 -19.53 38.14
CA HIS A 113 25.75 -19.89 39.30
C HIS A 113 24.88 -19.97 40.54
N VAL A 114 23.89 -19.06 40.64
CA VAL A 114 22.93 -19.09 41.74
C VAL A 114 22.00 -20.29 41.65
N LEU A 115 21.55 -20.67 40.43
CA LEU A 115 20.74 -21.90 40.24
C LEU A 115 21.52 -23.16 40.66
N LEU A 116 22.81 -23.25 40.22
CA LEU A 116 23.68 -24.37 40.62
C LEU A 116 23.89 -24.40 42.12
N ALA A 117 24.18 -23.28 42.76
CA ALA A 117 24.34 -23.19 44.20
C ALA A 117 23.06 -23.52 44.98
N ALA A 118 21.87 -23.19 44.43
CA ALA A 118 20.57 -23.48 45.06
C ALA A 118 20.25 -24.98 45.14
N THR A 119 20.85 -25.83 44.30
CA THR A 119 20.73 -27.29 44.43
C THR A 119 21.23 -27.82 45.76
N GLU A 120 22.14 -27.10 46.40
CA GLU A 120 22.75 -27.44 47.69
C GLU A 120 22.15 -26.62 48.89
N ASP A 121 21.07 -25.88 48.63
CA ASP A 121 20.42 -25.14 49.70
C ASP A 121 19.79 -26.09 50.72
N SER A 122 19.94 -25.76 52.01
CA SER A 122 19.40 -26.59 53.10
C SER A 122 17.95 -26.24 53.45
N GLY A 123 17.39 -25.19 52.87
CA GLY A 123 16.06 -24.66 53.15
C GLY A 123 14.93 -25.25 52.28
N ALA A 124 13.85 -24.49 52.15
CA ALA A 124 12.68 -24.89 51.35
C ALA A 124 13.02 -25.00 49.85
N THR A 125 13.82 -24.06 49.28
CA THR A 125 14.24 -24.09 47.91
C THR A 125 14.98 -25.37 47.54
N GLY A 126 15.95 -25.82 48.38
CA GLY A 126 16.70 -27.06 48.09
C GLY A 126 15.81 -28.31 48.22
N LYS A 127 14.78 -28.32 49.09
CA LYS A 127 13.77 -29.39 49.12
C LYS A 127 12.92 -29.41 47.89
N LEU A 128 12.45 -28.25 47.40
CA LEU A 128 11.70 -28.15 46.15
C LEU A 128 12.50 -28.59 44.95
N PHE A 129 13.77 -28.21 44.90
CA PHE A 129 14.67 -28.66 43.78
C PHE A 129 14.78 -30.18 43.75
N LYS A 130 14.89 -30.84 44.94
CA LYS A 130 14.87 -32.31 45.01
C LYS A 130 13.53 -32.92 44.61
N GLU A 131 12.41 -32.29 45.02
CA GLU A 131 11.07 -32.72 44.66
C GLU A 131 10.83 -32.68 43.16
N PHE A 132 11.29 -31.61 42.48
CA PHE A 132 11.21 -31.45 41.03
C PHE A 132 12.32 -32.16 40.24
N GLY A 133 13.21 -32.92 40.91
CA GLY A 133 14.29 -33.64 40.31
C GLY A 133 15.36 -32.74 39.68
N ILE A 134 15.52 -31.51 40.20
CA ILE A 134 16.53 -30.54 39.74
C ILE A 134 17.85 -30.92 40.43
N THR A 135 18.73 -31.56 39.66
CA THR A 135 20.08 -31.91 40.10
C THR A 135 21.13 -31.05 39.42
N ARG A 136 22.29 -30.95 40.04
CA ARG A 136 23.43 -30.18 39.50
C ARG A 136 23.82 -30.68 38.06
N GLU A 137 23.84 -32.01 37.85
CA GLU A 137 24.17 -32.60 36.54
C GLU A 137 23.15 -32.24 35.50
N ARG A 138 21.86 -32.21 35.85
CA ARG A 138 20.78 -31.86 34.94
C ARG A 138 20.84 -30.39 34.58
N LEU A 139 21.08 -29.49 35.53
CA LEU A 139 21.30 -28.08 35.26
C LEU A 139 22.58 -27.81 34.43
N MET A 140 23.67 -28.53 34.71
CA MET A 140 24.91 -28.40 33.95
C MET A 140 24.72 -28.79 32.49
N ARG A 141 23.93 -29.85 32.18
CA ARG A 141 23.61 -30.20 30.78
C ARG A 141 22.78 -29.11 30.13
N ALA A 142 21.71 -28.69 30.75
CA ALA A 142 20.86 -27.61 30.26
C ALA A 142 21.67 -26.28 30.05
N LEU A 143 22.59 -26.01 31.00
CA LEU A 143 23.47 -24.84 30.85
C LEU A 143 24.42 -24.96 29.66
N GLN A 144 24.92 -26.17 29.39
CA GLN A 144 25.77 -26.42 28.22
C GLN A 144 24.99 -26.23 26.92
N ASP A 145 23.69 -26.58 26.88
CA ASP A 145 22.82 -26.36 25.74
C ASP A 145 22.48 -24.87 25.54
N VAL A 146 22.37 -24.08 26.61
CA VAL A 146 22.03 -22.63 26.57
C VAL A 146 23.26 -21.78 26.26
N ARG A 147 24.37 -22.06 26.92
CA ARG A 147 25.58 -21.21 26.96
C ARG A 147 26.69 -21.76 26.04
N GLY A 148 26.63 -23.04 25.67
CA GLY A 148 27.71 -23.72 24.94
C GLY A 148 29.02 -23.72 25.74
N THR A 149 30.12 -23.33 25.09
CA THR A 149 31.46 -23.18 25.70
C THR A 149 31.80 -21.75 26.11
N GLN A 150 30.86 -20.82 26.07
CA GLN A 150 31.07 -19.41 26.38
C GLN A 150 31.33 -19.19 27.88
N ARG A 151 32.19 -18.22 28.22
CA ARG A 151 32.50 -17.83 29.61
C ARG A 151 31.87 -16.48 29.91
N VAL A 152 31.51 -16.27 31.15
CA VAL A 152 30.96 -14.98 31.66
C VAL A 152 32.14 -14.03 31.88
N THR A 153 32.50 -13.24 30.87
CA THR A 153 33.63 -12.28 30.91
C THR A 153 33.15 -10.83 30.91
N THR A 154 31.84 -10.59 30.77
CA THR A 154 31.24 -9.25 30.74
C THR A 154 30.12 -9.16 31.78
N GLN A 155 29.71 -7.94 32.12
CA GLN A 155 28.57 -7.74 33.04
C GLN A 155 27.20 -8.07 32.42
N ASN A 156 27.11 -8.20 31.05
CA ASN A 156 25.89 -8.57 30.37
C ASN A 156 26.07 -9.76 29.40
N PRO A 157 26.47 -10.94 29.89
CA PRO A 157 26.75 -12.13 29.08
C PRO A 157 25.48 -12.71 28.47
N GLU A 158 24.32 -12.49 29.11
CA GLU A 158 23.04 -13.08 28.73
C GLU A 158 22.48 -12.52 27.41
N ALA A 159 22.93 -11.34 26.99
CA ALA A 159 22.64 -10.79 25.68
C ALA A 159 23.26 -11.61 24.54
N THR A 160 24.28 -12.43 24.85
CA THR A 160 25.00 -13.24 23.84
C THR A 160 24.57 -14.72 23.84
N TYR A 161 23.74 -15.15 24.81
CA TYR A 161 23.25 -16.53 24.87
C TYR A 161 21.99 -16.68 23.99
N GLU A 162 21.89 -17.80 23.28
CA GLU A 162 20.78 -18.08 22.36
C GLU A 162 20.56 -16.93 21.34
N ALA A 163 21.68 -16.36 20.84
CA ALA A 163 21.63 -15.20 19.97
C ALA A 163 20.88 -15.48 18.66
N LEU A 164 21.00 -16.69 18.12
CA LEU A 164 20.25 -17.11 16.94
C LEU A 164 18.76 -17.26 17.19
N GLU A 165 18.34 -17.65 18.37
CA GLU A 165 16.93 -17.75 18.73
C GLU A 165 16.31 -16.38 19.00
N LYS A 166 17.09 -15.44 19.55
CA LYS A 166 16.65 -14.06 19.84
C LYS A 166 16.64 -13.15 18.62
N TYR A 167 17.63 -13.28 17.76
CA TYR A 167 17.86 -12.37 16.63
C TYR A 167 17.70 -13.03 15.27
N GLY A 168 17.30 -14.30 15.21
CA GLY A 168 17.10 -15.05 14.00
C GLY A 168 15.74 -15.72 13.96
N ARG A 169 15.19 -15.83 12.77
CA ARG A 169 13.96 -16.58 12.49
C ARG A 169 14.32 -17.86 11.75
N ASP A 170 14.12 -19.02 12.35
CA ASP A 170 14.40 -20.31 11.72
C ASP A 170 13.34 -20.67 10.69
N LEU A 171 13.64 -20.47 9.40
CA LEU A 171 12.74 -20.73 8.28
C LEU A 171 12.50 -22.25 8.11
N THR A 172 13.48 -23.09 8.42
CA THR A 172 13.37 -24.55 8.34
C THR A 172 12.37 -25.07 9.38
N GLN A 173 12.41 -24.53 10.59
CA GLN A 173 11.47 -24.86 11.64
C GLN A 173 10.05 -24.38 11.28
N LEU A 174 9.92 -23.18 10.73
CA LEU A 174 8.62 -22.66 10.27
C LEU A 174 8.05 -23.48 9.10
N ALA A 175 8.90 -23.91 8.17
CA ALA A 175 8.52 -24.82 7.09
C ALA A 175 8.02 -26.16 7.64
N SER A 176 8.69 -26.70 8.67
CA SER A 176 8.27 -27.96 9.31
C SER A 176 6.91 -27.83 10.02
N GLN A 177 6.59 -26.63 10.50
CA GLN A 177 5.31 -26.31 11.15
C GLN A 177 4.19 -25.96 10.14
N GLY A 178 4.50 -25.87 8.83
CA GLY A 178 3.53 -25.47 7.80
C GLY A 178 3.16 -23.98 7.83
N LYS A 179 3.98 -23.14 8.48
CA LYS A 179 3.71 -21.69 8.66
C LYS A 179 4.23 -20.81 7.53
N LEU A 180 5.03 -21.36 6.60
CA LEU A 180 5.52 -20.62 5.44
C LEU A 180 4.50 -20.66 4.29
N ASP A 181 4.47 -19.61 3.51
CA ASP A 181 3.64 -19.55 2.32
C ASP A 181 4.14 -20.50 1.21
N PRO A 182 3.26 -21.05 0.37
CA PRO A 182 3.68 -21.87 -0.75
C PRO A 182 4.41 -21.00 -1.78
N VAL A 183 5.61 -21.43 -2.17
CA VAL A 183 6.43 -20.73 -3.16
C VAL A 183 6.16 -21.35 -4.53
N ILE A 184 5.70 -20.53 -5.47
CA ILE A 184 5.28 -20.92 -6.82
C ILE A 184 6.08 -20.13 -7.86
N GLY A 185 6.49 -20.78 -8.93
CA GLY A 185 7.14 -20.14 -10.09
C GLY A 185 8.58 -19.68 -9.85
N ARG A 186 9.26 -20.17 -8.79
CA ARG A 186 10.66 -19.82 -8.45
C ARG A 186 11.60 -21.00 -8.43
N ASP A 187 11.26 -22.06 -9.15
CA ASP A 187 12.02 -23.31 -9.16
C ASP A 187 13.44 -23.17 -9.72
N GLU A 188 13.62 -22.33 -10.74
CA GLU A 188 14.91 -22.12 -11.38
C GLU A 188 15.86 -21.37 -10.45
N GLU A 189 15.37 -20.30 -9.81
CA GLU A 189 16.17 -19.50 -8.88
C GLU A 189 16.53 -20.33 -7.64
N ILE A 190 15.60 -21.13 -7.09
CA ILE A 190 15.88 -22.02 -5.96
C ILE A 190 16.95 -23.06 -6.36
N ARG A 191 16.84 -23.68 -7.54
CA ARG A 191 17.85 -24.60 -8.04
C ARG A 191 19.21 -23.90 -8.19
N ARG A 192 19.22 -22.67 -8.68
CA ARG A 192 20.44 -21.88 -8.82
C ARG A 192 21.07 -21.57 -7.46
N VAL A 193 20.28 -21.20 -6.46
CA VAL A 193 20.74 -21.02 -5.07
C VAL A 193 21.36 -22.30 -4.52
N ILE A 194 20.71 -23.45 -4.69
CA ILE A 194 21.21 -24.77 -4.29
C ILE A 194 22.56 -25.08 -4.98
N GLN A 195 22.66 -24.85 -6.30
CA GLN A 195 23.90 -25.03 -7.04
C GLN A 195 25.05 -24.15 -6.50
N VAL A 196 24.74 -22.88 -6.17
CA VAL A 196 25.74 -21.96 -5.64
C VAL A 196 26.20 -22.39 -4.25
N LEU A 197 25.27 -22.75 -3.35
CA LEU A 197 25.59 -23.25 -2.00
C LEU A 197 26.46 -24.53 -2.02
N SER A 198 26.31 -25.36 -3.06
CA SER A 198 27.09 -26.60 -3.23
C SER A 198 28.46 -26.37 -3.86
N ARG A 199 28.87 -25.16 -4.21
CA ARG A 199 30.20 -24.86 -4.81
C ARG A 199 31.29 -24.86 -3.75
N ARG A 200 32.53 -25.14 -4.20
CA ARG A 200 33.72 -25.08 -3.33
C ARG A 200 34.12 -23.62 -3.01
N THR A 201 33.93 -22.70 -3.93
CA THR A 201 34.27 -21.28 -3.82
C THR A 201 33.14 -20.45 -4.37
N LYS A 202 32.98 -19.19 -3.92
CA LYS A 202 31.84 -18.33 -4.25
C LYS A 202 30.50 -19.05 -3.95
N ASN A 203 30.45 -19.68 -2.80
CA ASN A 203 29.31 -20.52 -2.35
C ASN A 203 28.26 -19.76 -1.56
N ASN A 204 28.34 -18.42 -1.54
CA ASN A 204 27.32 -17.57 -0.93
C ASN A 204 26.52 -16.89 -2.05
N PRO A 205 25.25 -17.27 -2.29
CA PRO A 205 24.43 -16.60 -3.28
C PRO A 205 23.95 -15.23 -2.78
N VAL A 206 23.88 -14.25 -3.70
CA VAL A 206 23.18 -12.99 -3.48
C VAL A 206 22.05 -12.87 -4.47
N LEU A 207 20.83 -12.80 -3.95
CA LEU A 207 19.61 -12.56 -4.72
C LEU A 207 19.53 -11.08 -5.06
N ILE A 208 19.59 -10.75 -6.34
CA ILE A 208 19.55 -9.38 -6.86
C ILE A 208 18.26 -9.19 -7.64
N GLY A 209 17.46 -8.24 -7.24
CA GLY A 209 16.21 -7.91 -7.93
C GLY A 209 15.52 -6.71 -7.30
N GLU A 210 14.54 -6.19 -7.98
CA GLU A 210 13.74 -5.06 -7.52
C GLU A 210 12.97 -5.38 -6.22
N PRO A 211 12.52 -4.37 -5.45
CA PRO A 211 11.68 -4.61 -4.28
C PRO A 211 10.38 -5.32 -4.68
N GLY A 212 9.90 -6.26 -3.85
CA GLY A 212 8.61 -6.93 -4.08
C GLY A 212 8.60 -8.04 -5.13
N VAL A 213 9.76 -8.39 -5.77
CA VAL A 213 9.79 -9.49 -6.75
C VAL A 213 9.81 -10.89 -6.12
N GLY A 214 9.88 -11.01 -4.78
CA GLY A 214 9.83 -12.29 -4.07
C GLY A 214 11.21 -12.90 -3.76
N LYS A 215 12.24 -12.10 -3.52
CA LYS A 215 13.57 -12.57 -3.11
C LYS A 215 13.54 -13.43 -1.84
N THR A 216 12.82 -13.02 -0.83
CA THR A 216 12.64 -13.72 0.45
C THR A 216 11.91 -15.04 0.26
N ALA A 217 10.89 -15.09 -0.62
CA ALA A 217 10.15 -16.30 -0.95
C ALA A 217 11.06 -17.42 -1.52
N ILE A 218 12.10 -17.08 -2.30
CA ILE A 218 13.06 -18.07 -2.80
C ILE A 218 13.77 -18.81 -1.65
N VAL A 219 14.13 -18.08 -0.59
CA VAL A 219 14.79 -18.65 0.59
C VAL A 219 13.81 -19.48 1.42
N GLU A 220 12.58 -19.04 1.53
CA GLU A 220 11.51 -19.82 2.17
C GLU A 220 11.22 -21.11 1.39
N GLY A 221 11.21 -21.03 0.05
CA GLY A 221 11.11 -22.19 -0.82
C GLY A 221 12.27 -23.17 -0.67
N LEU A 222 13.49 -22.67 -0.51
CA LEU A 222 14.66 -23.50 -0.18
C LEU A 222 14.48 -24.22 1.16
N ALA A 223 14.05 -23.50 2.20
CA ALA A 223 13.79 -24.10 3.51
C ALA A 223 12.70 -25.20 3.44
N ALA A 224 11.64 -24.97 2.67
CA ALA A 224 10.60 -25.97 2.44
C ALA A 224 11.13 -27.22 1.71
N ARG A 225 12.02 -27.05 0.73
CA ARG A 225 12.66 -28.20 0.04
C ARG A 225 13.62 -28.97 0.94
N ILE A 226 14.38 -28.28 1.81
CA ILE A 226 15.24 -28.95 2.80
C ILE A 226 14.39 -29.84 3.71
N VAL A 227 13.27 -29.33 4.23
CA VAL A 227 12.36 -30.12 5.10
C VAL A 227 11.77 -31.33 4.37
N ARG A 228 11.46 -31.19 3.07
CA ARG A 228 10.94 -32.30 2.24
C ARG A 228 12.03 -33.29 1.82
N GLY A 229 13.31 -32.96 2.04
CA GLY A 229 14.44 -33.77 1.57
C GLY A 229 14.70 -33.65 0.05
N ASP A 230 14.11 -32.70 -0.64
CA ASP A 230 14.29 -32.44 -2.08
C ASP A 230 15.47 -31.52 -2.34
N VAL A 231 16.61 -31.87 -1.76
CA VAL A 231 17.90 -31.18 -1.88
C VAL A 231 19.04 -32.20 -1.90
N PRO A 232 20.25 -31.84 -2.44
CA PRO A 232 21.43 -32.69 -2.36
C PRO A 232 21.79 -33.06 -0.91
N GLU A 233 22.42 -34.23 -0.73
CA GLU A 233 22.84 -34.75 0.59
C GLU A 233 23.52 -33.72 1.50
N GLY A 234 24.39 -32.88 0.95
CA GLY A 234 25.09 -31.85 1.72
C GLY A 234 24.23 -30.71 2.27
N LEU A 235 22.95 -30.66 1.91
CA LEU A 235 21.98 -29.65 2.35
C LEU A 235 20.82 -30.23 3.16
N LYS A 236 20.63 -31.55 3.23
CA LYS A 236 19.48 -32.21 3.87
C LYS A 236 19.31 -31.86 5.35
N ASP A 237 20.44 -31.76 6.07
CA ASP A 237 20.43 -31.52 7.52
C ASP A 237 20.70 -30.06 7.89
N LYS A 238 20.73 -29.16 6.90
CA LYS A 238 21.01 -27.75 7.17
C LYS A 238 19.74 -26.99 7.59
N ARG A 239 19.96 -26.05 8.48
CA ARG A 239 18.95 -25.08 8.95
C ARG A 239 19.14 -23.75 8.24
N VAL A 240 18.08 -23.15 7.75
CA VAL A 240 18.09 -21.80 7.19
C VAL A 240 17.54 -20.84 8.21
N VAL A 241 18.37 -19.89 8.67
CA VAL A 241 17.98 -18.90 9.68
C VAL A 241 18.05 -17.50 9.08
N ALA A 242 16.93 -16.82 9.04
CA ALA A 242 16.87 -15.42 8.62
C ALA A 242 17.28 -14.50 9.76
N LEU A 243 18.23 -13.61 9.51
CA LEU A 243 18.72 -12.64 10.50
C LEU A 243 17.75 -11.45 10.57
N ASP A 244 17.25 -11.17 11.77
CA ASP A 244 16.41 -10.00 12.04
C ASP A 244 17.29 -8.80 12.42
N MET A 245 17.56 -7.94 11.43
CA MET A 245 18.34 -6.72 11.62
C MET A 245 17.64 -5.72 12.54
N GLY A 246 16.29 -5.68 12.51
CA GLY A 246 15.51 -4.82 13.40
C GLY A 246 15.67 -5.21 14.86
N ALA A 247 15.58 -6.50 15.18
CA ALA A 247 15.79 -7.03 16.53
C ALA A 247 17.24 -6.81 17.04
N LEU A 248 18.23 -6.90 16.14
CA LEU A 248 19.63 -6.63 16.49
C LEU A 248 19.88 -5.18 16.90
N ILE A 249 19.20 -4.23 16.24
CA ILE A 249 19.34 -2.78 16.47
C ILE A 249 18.44 -2.30 17.60
N ALA A 250 17.27 -2.90 17.77
CA ALA A 250 16.29 -2.47 18.77
C ALA A 250 16.86 -2.52 20.17
N GLY A 251 16.75 -1.39 20.91
CA GLY A 251 17.22 -1.27 22.28
C GLY A 251 18.76 -1.17 22.45
N ALA A 252 19.55 -1.20 21.38
CA ALA A 252 20.97 -0.94 21.47
C ALA A 252 21.22 0.57 21.67
N LYS A 253 21.62 0.96 22.88
CA LYS A 253 21.91 2.36 23.23
C LYS A 253 23.25 2.83 22.65
N PHE A 254 24.18 1.91 22.45
CA PHE A 254 25.55 2.18 21.98
C PHE A 254 25.94 1.24 20.84
N ARG A 255 26.79 1.74 19.95
CA ARG A 255 27.36 0.99 18.81
C ARG A 255 27.95 -0.37 19.22
N GLY A 256 28.63 -0.45 20.37
CA GLY A 256 29.27 -1.67 20.84
C GLY A 256 28.29 -2.81 21.11
N GLU A 257 27.06 -2.52 21.56
CA GLU A 257 26.06 -3.53 21.87
C GLU A 257 25.56 -4.27 20.62
N PHE A 258 25.34 -3.54 19.51
CA PHE A 258 25.00 -4.17 18.24
C PHE A 258 26.12 -5.08 17.71
N GLU A 259 27.38 -4.59 17.77
CA GLU A 259 28.54 -5.37 17.35
C GLU A 259 28.71 -6.64 18.19
N GLU A 260 28.46 -6.57 19.49
CA GLU A 260 28.48 -7.72 20.40
C GLU A 260 27.38 -8.74 20.10
N ARG A 261 26.15 -8.28 19.86
CA ARG A 261 25.02 -9.15 19.47
C ARG A 261 25.30 -9.85 18.13
N LEU A 262 25.76 -9.12 17.12
CA LEU A 262 26.12 -9.71 15.83
C LEU A 262 27.27 -10.68 15.95
N LYS A 263 28.33 -10.37 16.74
CA LYS A 263 29.43 -11.30 17.03
C LYS A 263 28.94 -12.57 17.72
N ALA A 264 27.97 -12.47 18.63
CA ALA A 264 27.38 -13.62 19.29
C ALA A 264 26.65 -14.53 18.28
N VAL A 265 25.78 -13.96 17.42
CA VAL A 265 25.13 -14.70 16.34
C VAL A 265 26.14 -15.39 15.44
N LEU A 266 27.14 -14.66 14.96
CA LEU A 266 28.15 -15.21 14.06
C LEU A 266 28.98 -16.33 14.72
N LYS A 267 29.30 -16.21 16.01
CA LYS A 267 30.01 -17.23 16.77
C LYS A 267 29.14 -18.49 16.94
N GLU A 268 27.84 -18.35 17.14
CA GLU A 268 26.90 -19.47 17.23
C GLU A 268 26.78 -20.19 15.88
N VAL A 269 26.68 -19.43 14.76
CA VAL A 269 26.71 -19.99 13.41
C VAL A 269 28.04 -20.75 13.17
N GLN A 270 29.15 -20.18 13.54
CA GLN A 270 30.48 -20.82 13.39
C GLN A 270 30.59 -22.13 14.19
N SER A 271 30.06 -22.16 15.42
CA SER A 271 30.08 -23.36 16.27
C SER A 271 29.13 -24.46 15.78
N SER A 272 28.25 -24.20 14.87
CA SER A 272 27.36 -25.21 14.25
C SER A 272 28.03 -26.06 13.19
N ASP A 273 29.31 -25.85 12.93
CA ASP A 273 30.13 -26.61 11.97
C ASP A 273 29.52 -26.68 10.56
N GLY A 274 28.97 -25.54 10.11
CA GLY A 274 28.37 -25.35 8.79
C GLY A 274 26.99 -25.93 8.61
N GLN A 275 26.28 -26.32 9.69
CA GLN A 275 24.90 -26.81 9.62
C GLN A 275 23.89 -25.67 9.43
N ILE A 276 24.29 -24.41 9.69
CA ILE A 276 23.42 -23.26 9.56
C ILE A 276 23.76 -22.46 8.32
N VAL A 277 22.75 -22.15 7.51
CA VAL A 277 22.82 -21.18 6.40
C VAL A 277 22.11 -19.92 6.86
N LEU A 278 22.87 -18.82 6.97
CA LEU A 278 22.33 -17.55 7.41
C LEU A 278 21.71 -16.81 6.23
N PHE A 279 20.46 -16.37 6.35
CA PHE A 279 19.83 -15.49 5.38
C PHE A 279 19.88 -14.05 5.88
N ILE A 280 20.39 -13.13 5.06
CA ILE A 280 20.48 -11.70 5.36
C ILE A 280 19.71 -10.96 4.29
N ASP A 281 18.52 -10.50 4.66
CA ASP A 281 17.77 -9.60 3.80
C ASP A 281 18.38 -8.20 3.88
N GLU A 282 18.22 -7.41 2.81
CA GLU A 282 18.88 -6.10 2.69
C GLU A 282 20.39 -6.14 3.07
N LEU A 283 21.12 -7.07 2.46
CA LEU A 283 22.56 -7.30 2.75
C LEU A 283 23.39 -6.01 2.75
N HIS A 284 22.99 -5.02 1.98
CA HIS A 284 23.63 -3.71 1.91
C HIS A 284 23.60 -2.94 3.24
N THR A 285 22.61 -3.17 4.11
CA THR A 285 22.52 -2.55 5.44
C THR A 285 23.65 -2.99 6.35
N VAL A 286 24.06 -4.24 6.22
CA VAL A 286 25.16 -4.83 7.01
C VAL A 286 26.53 -4.42 6.46
N VAL A 287 26.65 -4.29 5.13
CA VAL A 287 27.92 -4.06 4.44
C VAL A 287 28.22 -2.57 4.21
N GLY A 288 27.18 -1.76 4.02
CA GLY A 288 27.29 -0.35 3.60
C GLY A 288 27.27 0.70 4.69
N ALA A 289 26.94 0.33 5.88
CA ALA A 289 26.71 1.25 7.00
C ALA A 289 27.96 2.03 7.49
N GLY A 290 29.15 1.78 6.96
CA GLY A 290 30.43 2.35 7.44
C GLY A 290 30.87 3.70 6.86
N LYS A 291 30.10 4.32 5.93
CA LYS A 291 30.57 5.55 5.22
C LYS A 291 29.95 6.87 5.70
N ALA A 292 28.90 6.84 6.51
CA ALA A 292 28.40 8.04 7.19
C ALA A 292 29.05 8.12 8.59
N GLU A 293 29.45 9.31 9.04
CA GLU A 293 30.02 9.53 10.39
C GLU A 293 29.06 8.97 11.44
N GLY A 294 29.43 7.84 12.06
CA GLY A 294 28.65 7.15 13.08
C GLY A 294 27.91 5.87 12.62
N ALA A 295 27.99 5.45 11.36
CA ALA A 295 27.33 4.24 10.87
C ALA A 295 28.16 2.96 11.14
N MET A 296 27.43 1.84 11.34
CA MET A 296 27.94 0.55 11.77
C MET A 296 28.66 -0.20 10.64
N ASP A 297 29.91 -0.58 10.81
CA ASP A 297 30.66 -1.41 9.83
C ASP A 297 30.65 -2.89 10.23
N ALA A 298 29.45 -3.49 10.17
CA ALA A 298 29.29 -4.94 10.39
C ALA A 298 29.95 -5.79 9.29
N GLY A 299 30.21 -5.19 8.12
CA GLY A 299 30.92 -5.84 7.03
C GLY A 299 32.32 -6.36 7.43
N ASN A 300 33.02 -5.64 8.31
CA ASN A 300 34.33 -6.06 8.79
C ASN A 300 34.26 -7.32 9.69
N LEU A 301 33.12 -7.63 10.27
CA LEU A 301 32.93 -8.87 11.05
C LEU A 301 32.62 -10.06 10.14
N LEU A 302 31.88 -9.86 9.06
CA LEU A 302 31.52 -10.91 8.10
C LEU A 302 32.69 -11.31 7.19
N LYS A 303 33.47 -10.33 6.73
CA LYS A 303 34.56 -10.55 5.76
C LYS A 303 35.51 -11.68 6.13
N PRO A 304 36.08 -11.77 7.38
CA PRO A 304 36.99 -12.83 7.77
C PRO A 304 36.34 -14.21 7.74
N MET A 305 35.10 -14.33 8.16
CA MET A 305 34.38 -15.61 8.24
C MET A 305 33.99 -16.12 6.84
N LEU A 306 33.54 -15.22 5.97
CA LEU A 306 33.28 -15.53 4.55
C LEU A 306 34.60 -15.91 3.84
N ALA A 307 35.70 -15.26 4.20
CA ALA A 307 37.03 -15.57 3.61
C ALA A 307 37.52 -16.95 3.97
N ARG A 308 37.30 -17.41 5.19
CA ARG A 308 37.68 -18.74 5.68
C ARG A 308 36.68 -19.85 5.34
N GLY A 309 35.51 -19.51 4.80
CA GLY A 309 34.42 -20.47 4.51
C GLY A 309 33.68 -20.98 5.76
N GLU A 310 33.83 -20.27 6.87
CA GLU A 310 33.22 -20.60 8.17
C GLU A 310 31.76 -20.15 8.24
N LEU A 311 31.36 -19.24 7.33
CA LEU A 311 30.01 -18.74 7.21
C LEU A 311 29.44 -19.09 5.84
N HIS A 312 28.28 -19.75 5.83
CA HIS A 312 27.43 -19.91 4.67
C HIS A 312 26.27 -18.92 4.78
N CYS A 313 26.15 -18.03 3.81
CA CYS A 313 25.05 -17.08 3.82
C CYS A 313 24.39 -16.89 2.45
N ILE A 314 23.12 -16.54 2.48
CA ILE A 314 22.33 -16.08 1.34
C ILE A 314 22.04 -14.61 1.60
N GLY A 315 22.42 -13.73 0.69
CA GLY A 315 22.07 -12.31 0.76
C GLY A 315 20.93 -11.97 -0.19
N ALA A 316 20.16 -10.94 0.13
CA ALA A 316 19.20 -10.33 -0.79
C ALA A 316 19.44 -8.82 -0.83
N THR A 317 19.35 -8.21 -2.02
CA THR A 317 19.53 -6.75 -2.20
C THR A 317 19.01 -6.31 -3.57
N THR A 318 18.96 -5.01 -3.83
CA THR A 318 18.68 -4.48 -5.17
C THR A 318 19.97 -4.38 -6.01
N LEU A 319 19.81 -4.19 -7.33
CA LEU A 319 20.97 -4.08 -8.23
C LEU A 319 21.80 -2.84 -7.92
N ASP A 320 21.15 -1.71 -7.63
CA ASP A 320 21.85 -0.44 -7.36
C ASP A 320 22.63 -0.50 -6.03
N GLU A 321 22.06 -1.12 -5.01
CA GLU A 321 22.70 -1.34 -3.72
C GLU A 321 23.84 -2.33 -3.82
N TYR A 322 23.67 -3.40 -4.61
CA TYR A 322 24.74 -4.35 -4.89
C TYR A 322 25.95 -3.66 -5.52
N ARG A 323 25.73 -2.87 -6.57
CA ARG A 323 26.78 -2.09 -7.24
C ARG A 323 27.46 -1.07 -6.32
N LYS A 324 26.68 -0.41 -5.47
CA LYS A 324 27.15 0.64 -4.58
C LYS A 324 27.99 0.11 -3.41
N TYR A 325 27.61 -1.02 -2.82
CA TYR A 325 28.14 -1.49 -1.55
C TYR A 325 28.94 -2.79 -1.63
N ILE A 326 28.56 -3.74 -2.51
CA ILE A 326 29.17 -5.09 -2.54
C ILE A 326 30.19 -5.20 -3.67
N GLU A 327 29.85 -4.80 -4.88
CA GLU A 327 30.71 -4.88 -6.06
C GLU A 327 31.98 -4.03 -5.92
N LYS A 328 31.89 -2.88 -5.21
CA LYS A 328 33.06 -2.02 -4.93
C LYS A 328 34.04 -2.61 -3.90
N ASP A 329 33.65 -3.64 -3.17
CA ASP A 329 34.46 -4.31 -2.18
C ASP A 329 34.99 -5.64 -2.73
N ALA A 330 36.23 -5.62 -3.21
CA ALA A 330 36.85 -6.79 -3.84
C ALA A 330 36.92 -8.05 -2.94
N ALA A 331 36.85 -7.90 -1.61
CA ALA A 331 36.80 -9.02 -0.69
C ALA A 331 35.47 -9.71 -0.66
N LEU A 332 34.37 -8.94 -0.75
CA LEU A 332 33.03 -9.47 -0.79
C LEU A 332 32.66 -9.99 -2.18
N GLU A 333 32.97 -9.25 -3.24
CA GLU A 333 32.71 -9.66 -4.63
C GLU A 333 33.23 -11.04 -4.96
N ARG A 334 34.44 -11.37 -4.46
CA ARG A 334 35.05 -12.70 -4.67
C ARG A 334 34.40 -13.83 -3.89
N ARG A 335 33.50 -13.53 -2.94
CA ARG A 335 32.87 -14.53 -2.07
C ARG A 335 31.41 -14.76 -2.39
N PHE A 336 30.77 -13.74 -2.96
CA PHE A 336 29.39 -13.82 -3.37
C PHE A 336 29.20 -14.21 -4.85
N GLN A 337 28.14 -14.92 -5.14
CA GLN A 337 27.69 -15.23 -6.49
C GLN A 337 26.31 -14.66 -6.70
N THR A 338 26.17 -13.81 -7.71
CA THR A 338 24.89 -13.18 -8.06
C THR A 338 23.89 -14.19 -8.61
N VAL A 339 22.65 -14.09 -8.18
CA VAL A 339 21.47 -14.77 -8.70
C VAL A 339 20.43 -13.67 -8.96
N PHE A 340 20.16 -13.42 -10.23
CA PHE A 340 19.16 -12.42 -10.63
C PHE A 340 17.76 -12.96 -10.42
N VAL A 341 16.88 -12.10 -9.90
CA VAL A 341 15.48 -12.39 -9.62
C VAL A 341 14.66 -11.33 -10.31
N ASP A 342 14.12 -11.69 -11.47
CA ASP A 342 13.23 -10.82 -12.23
C ASP A 342 11.80 -10.87 -11.71
N GLN A 343 11.01 -9.86 -12.04
CA GLN A 343 9.59 -9.90 -11.77
C GLN A 343 8.93 -11.05 -12.54
N PRO A 344 7.98 -11.78 -11.93
CA PRO A 344 7.25 -12.84 -12.61
C PRO A 344 6.34 -12.25 -13.70
N THR A 345 5.99 -13.10 -14.66
CA THR A 345 4.97 -12.75 -15.67
C THR A 345 3.59 -12.59 -15.04
N VAL A 346 2.65 -12.01 -15.79
CA VAL A 346 1.25 -11.93 -15.34
C VAL A 346 0.67 -13.33 -15.08
N GLU A 347 0.97 -14.31 -15.94
CA GLU A 347 0.52 -15.69 -15.83
C GLU A 347 1.10 -16.39 -14.59
N ASP A 348 2.39 -16.20 -14.31
CA ASP A 348 3.02 -16.72 -13.10
C ASP A 348 2.42 -16.05 -11.85
N THR A 349 2.16 -14.74 -11.92
CA THR A 349 1.53 -13.99 -10.83
C THR A 349 0.12 -14.52 -10.52
N ILE A 350 -0.68 -14.82 -11.54
CA ILE A 350 -2.01 -15.45 -11.34
C ILE A 350 -1.86 -16.79 -10.62
N SER A 351 -0.85 -17.59 -11.00
CA SER A 351 -0.57 -18.88 -10.37
C SER A 351 -0.15 -18.73 -8.91
N ILE A 352 0.68 -17.71 -8.60
CA ILE A 352 1.08 -17.35 -7.23
C ILE A 352 -0.15 -16.94 -6.40
N LEU A 353 -0.98 -16.04 -6.93
CA LEU A 353 -2.20 -15.59 -6.25
C LEU A 353 -3.17 -16.74 -5.96
N ARG A 354 -3.34 -17.69 -6.91
CA ARG A 354 -4.15 -18.89 -6.71
C ARG A 354 -3.60 -19.75 -5.56
N GLY A 355 -2.30 -19.88 -5.46
CA GLY A 355 -1.65 -20.61 -4.35
C GLY A 355 -1.79 -19.93 -2.99
N LEU A 356 -1.86 -18.59 -2.96
CA LEU A 356 -2.04 -17.80 -1.73
C LEU A 356 -3.51 -17.63 -1.34
N ARG A 357 -4.44 -17.82 -2.26
CA ARG A 357 -5.87 -17.54 -2.11
C ARG A 357 -6.46 -18.07 -0.80
N GLU A 358 -6.28 -19.35 -0.51
CA GLU A 358 -6.88 -19.98 0.67
C GLU A 358 -6.43 -19.31 1.97
N ARG A 359 -5.17 -18.91 2.06
CA ARG A 359 -4.63 -18.21 3.26
C ARG A 359 -5.24 -16.84 3.45
N TYR A 360 -5.39 -16.06 2.36
CA TYR A 360 -6.05 -14.76 2.42
C TYR A 360 -7.55 -14.89 2.73
N GLU A 361 -8.23 -15.89 2.15
CA GLU A 361 -9.62 -16.20 2.46
C GLU A 361 -9.83 -16.53 3.95
N VAL A 362 -8.92 -17.30 4.55
CA VAL A 362 -8.97 -17.64 5.99
C VAL A 362 -8.64 -16.42 6.85
N HIS A 363 -7.60 -15.64 6.49
CA HIS A 363 -7.19 -14.46 7.25
C HIS A 363 -8.29 -13.40 7.32
N HIS A 364 -8.90 -13.08 6.18
CA HIS A 364 -9.94 -12.05 6.09
C HIS A 364 -11.35 -12.59 6.35
N GLY A 365 -11.56 -13.89 6.23
CA GLY A 365 -12.87 -14.52 6.39
C GLY A 365 -13.83 -14.25 5.24
N VAL A 366 -13.31 -13.89 4.06
CA VAL A 366 -14.06 -13.60 2.84
C VAL A 366 -13.66 -14.59 1.73
N ARG A 367 -14.48 -14.76 0.71
CA ARG A 367 -14.15 -15.57 -0.47
C ARG A 367 -13.55 -14.67 -1.55
N ILE A 368 -12.57 -15.21 -2.30
CA ILE A 368 -11.91 -14.49 -3.39
C ILE A 368 -12.18 -15.26 -4.69
N LYS A 369 -12.86 -14.61 -5.64
CA LYS A 369 -13.13 -15.20 -6.96
C LYS A 369 -11.86 -15.31 -7.79
N ASP A 370 -11.79 -16.31 -8.67
CA ASP A 370 -10.66 -16.44 -9.60
C ASP A 370 -10.55 -15.22 -10.53
N SER A 371 -11.69 -14.63 -10.95
CA SER A 371 -11.72 -13.41 -11.75
C SER A 371 -11.06 -12.22 -11.02
N ALA A 372 -11.17 -12.13 -9.69
CA ALA A 372 -10.48 -11.10 -8.91
C ALA A 372 -8.96 -11.30 -8.91
N LEU A 373 -8.48 -12.54 -8.84
CA LEU A 373 -7.04 -12.84 -8.90
C LEU A 373 -6.46 -12.48 -10.28
N VAL A 374 -7.18 -12.85 -11.34
CA VAL A 374 -6.80 -12.48 -12.71
C VAL A 374 -6.81 -10.96 -12.87
N ALA A 375 -7.86 -10.29 -12.39
CA ALA A 375 -7.94 -8.83 -12.43
C ALA A 375 -6.80 -8.17 -11.65
N ALA A 376 -6.46 -8.66 -10.45
CA ALA A 376 -5.36 -8.13 -9.64
C ALA A 376 -4.01 -8.20 -10.38
N ALA A 377 -3.70 -9.33 -11.02
CA ALA A 377 -2.47 -9.47 -11.79
C ALA A 377 -2.44 -8.57 -13.03
N VAL A 378 -3.53 -8.55 -13.82
CA VAL A 378 -3.62 -7.79 -15.07
C VAL A 378 -3.66 -6.29 -14.80
N LEU A 379 -4.56 -5.84 -13.90
CA LEU A 379 -4.74 -4.42 -13.62
C LEU A 379 -3.52 -3.82 -12.89
N SER A 380 -2.91 -4.56 -11.94
CA SER A 380 -1.69 -4.08 -11.30
C SER A 380 -0.54 -3.93 -12.29
N ASN A 381 -0.37 -4.88 -13.21
CA ASN A 381 0.66 -4.81 -14.22
C ASN A 381 0.45 -3.62 -15.17
N ARG A 382 -0.82 -3.35 -15.53
CA ARG A 382 -1.19 -2.29 -16.48
C ARG A 382 -1.19 -0.89 -15.85
N TYR A 383 -1.67 -0.75 -14.60
CA TYR A 383 -1.98 0.54 -13.99
C TYR A 383 -1.03 0.99 -12.88
N ILE A 384 -0.24 0.09 -12.30
CA ILE A 384 0.70 0.40 -11.22
C ILE A 384 2.12 0.19 -11.74
N SER A 385 2.79 1.30 -12.07
CA SER A 385 4.13 1.28 -12.68
C SER A 385 5.28 1.45 -11.67
N ASP A 386 5.00 1.94 -10.47
CA ASP A 386 5.99 2.25 -9.42
C ASP A 386 6.34 1.06 -8.52
N ARG A 387 5.66 -0.08 -8.70
CA ARG A 387 5.85 -1.34 -7.96
C ARG A 387 5.96 -2.52 -8.90
N PHE A 388 6.49 -3.64 -8.40
CA PHE A 388 6.76 -4.85 -9.20
C PHE A 388 5.82 -6.00 -8.83
N LEU A 389 5.58 -6.89 -9.79
CA LEU A 389 4.90 -8.16 -9.55
C LEU A 389 5.82 -9.12 -8.75
N PRO A 390 5.29 -10.00 -7.89
CA PRO A 390 3.86 -10.21 -7.62
C PRO A 390 3.31 -9.30 -6.51
N ASP A 391 4.15 -8.57 -5.78
CA ASP A 391 3.83 -7.81 -4.57
C ASP A 391 2.62 -6.88 -4.76
N LYS A 392 2.65 -6.02 -5.80
CA LYS A 392 1.53 -5.12 -6.10
C LYS A 392 0.19 -5.83 -6.35
N ALA A 393 0.21 -7.04 -6.90
CA ALA A 393 -1.01 -7.81 -7.14
C ALA A 393 -1.50 -8.49 -5.85
N ILE A 394 -0.58 -8.94 -4.99
CA ILE A 394 -0.88 -9.48 -3.67
C ILE A 394 -1.51 -8.39 -2.80
N ASP A 395 -0.91 -7.21 -2.75
CA ASP A 395 -1.42 -6.06 -1.99
C ASP A 395 -2.84 -5.66 -2.41
N LEU A 396 -3.15 -5.69 -3.72
CA LEU A 396 -4.51 -5.41 -4.20
C LEU A 396 -5.54 -6.42 -3.67
N VAL A 397 -5.18 -7.70 -3.68
CA VAL A 397 -6.07 -8.77 -3.16
C VAL A 397 -6.24 -8.61 -1.66
N ASP A 398 -5.16 -8.32 -0.94
CA ASP A 398 -5.17 -8.12 0.51
C ASP A 398 -6.04 -6.91 0.90
N GLU A 399 -5.85 -5.76 0.24
CA GLU A 399 -6.64 -4.55 0.52
C GLU A 399 -8.12 -4.73 0.14
N ALA A 400 -8.44 -5.37 -1.00
CA ALA A 400 -9.81 -5.62 -1.39
C ALA A 400 -10.51 -6.55 -0.39
N ALA A 401 -9.82 -7.60 0.06
CA ALA A 401 -10.34 -8.52 1.07
C ALA A 401 -10.51 -7.85 2.44
N ALA A 402 -9.55 -7.00 2.85
CA ALA A 402 -9.63 -6.21 4.08
C ALA A 402 -10.78 -5.19 4.04
N LYS A 403 -10.99 -4.52 2.87
CA LYS A 403 -12.13 -3.60 2.65
C LYS A 403 -13.44 -4.33 2.83
N LEU A 404 -13.62 -5.46 2.13
CA LEU A 404 -14.85 -6.26 2.19
C LEU A 404 -15.12 -6.77 3.61
N ARG A 405 -14.09 -7.25 4.30
CA ARG A 405 -14.20 -7.62 5.72
C ARG A 405 -14.68 -6.46 6.59
N THR A 406 -14.11 -5.27 6.39
CA THR A 406 -14.52 -4.07 7.13
C THR A 406 -15.97 -3.70 6.85
N GLU A 407 -16.42 -3.86 5.60
CA GLU A 407 -17.82 -3.63 5.21
C GLU A 407 -18.77 -4.65 5.85
N ILE A 408 -18.38 -5.93 5.95
CA ILE A 408 -19.14 -6.98 6.63
C ILE A 408 -19.22 -6.72 8.15
N ASP A 409 -18.10 -6.29 8.76
CA ASP A 409 -18.05 -6.05 10.20
C ASP A 409 -18.70 -4.71 10.60
N SER A 410 -18.76 -3.73 9.70
CA SER A 410 -19.37 -2.41 9.90
C SER A 410 -20.86 -2.38 9.53
N MET A 411 -21.52 -1.33 9.95
CA MET A 411 -22.93 -1.08 9.61
C MET A 411 -23.04 -0.65 8.14
N PRO A 412 -23.99 -1.19 7.35
CA PRO A 412 -24.23 -0.77 5.98
C PRO A 412 -24.50 0.74 5.87
N ALA A 413 -23.99 1.38 4.81
CA ALA A 413 -24.14 2.82 4.61
C ALA A 413 -25.60 3.28 4.59
N GLU A 414 -26.48 2.49 3.97
CA GLU A 414 -27.93 2.75 3.92
C GLU A 414 -28.54 2.83 5.34
N LEU A 415 -28.13 1.92 6.23
CA LEU A 415 -28.61 1.90 7.61
C LEU A 415 -28.03 3.08 8.43
N ASP A 416 -26.77 3.41 8.25
CA ASP A 416 -26.12 4.56 8.91
C ASP A 416 -26.77 5.89 8.48
N GLU A 417 -27.07 6.05 7.20
CA GLU A 417 -27.76 7.23 6.66
C GLU A 417 -29.18 7.37 7.24
N MET A 418 -29.94 6.26 7.31
CA MET A 418 -31.25 6.25 7.95
C MET A 418 -31.18 6.64 9.42
N LEU A 419 -30.22 6.11 10.16
CA LEU A 419 -30.04 6.42 11.58
C LEU A 419 -29.65 7.90 11.79
N ARG A 420 -28.80 8.46 10.93
CA ARG A 420 -28.47 9.89 10.95
C ARG A 420 -29.69 10.74 10.63
N ARG A 421 -30.52 10.33 9.66
CA ARG A 421 -31.75 11.03 9.32
C ARG A 421 -32.74 10.98 10.49
N ILE A 422 -32.94 9.83 11.11
CA ILE A 422 -33.75 9.67 12.32
C ILE A 422 -33.26 10.63 13.41
N MET A 423 -31.97 10.66 13.69
CA MET A 423 -31.37 11.53 14.71
C MET A 423 -31.66 13.04 14.39
N GLN A 424 -31.51 13.46 13.14
CA GLN A 424 -31.85 14.83 12.75
C GLN A 424 -33.34 15.18 12.99
N LEU A 425 -34.21 14.27 12.60
CA LEU A 425 -35.66 14.45 12.80
C LEU A 425 -36.06 14.40 14.29
N GLU A 426 -35.37 13.60 15.12
CA GLU A 426 -35.55 13.59 16.57
C GLU A 426 -35.12 14.91 17.22
N ILE A 427 -34.04 15.53 16.76
CA ILE A 427 -33.60 16.86 17.22
C ILE A 427 -34.66 17.90 16.83
N GLU A 428 -35.17 17.86 15.58
CA GLU A 428 -36.24 18.75 15.12
C GLU A 428 -37.53 18.55 15.94
N ARG A 429 -37.88 17.31 16.26
CA ARG A 429 -39.02 16.96 17.13
C ARG A 429 -38.92 17.60 18.51
N GLU A 430 -37.76 17.47 19.17
CA GLU A 430 -37.51 18.05 20.51
C GLU A 430 -37.53 19.60 20.47
N ALA A 431 -37.11 20.21 19.36
CA ALA A 431 -37.25 21.66 19.17
C ALA A 431 -38.73 22.09 19.02
N LEU A 432 -39.49 21.40 18.13
CA LEU A 432 -40.89 21.70 17.87
C LEU A 432 -41.81 21.44 19.08
N LYS A 433 -41.50 20.49 19.97
CA LYS A 433 -42.23 20.27 21.22
C LYS A 433 -42.22 21.48 22.16
N LYS A 434 -41.22 22.35 22.04
CA LYS A 434 -41.12 23.57 22.86
C LYS A 434 -41.96 24.73 22.32
N GLU A 435 -42.44 24.62 21.08
CA GLU A 435 -43.25 25.62 20.40
C GLU A 435 -44.73 25.35 20.60
N SER A 436 -45.56 26.39 20.67
CA SER A 436 -46.99 26.30 21.01
C SER A 436 -47.97 26.64 19.87
N ASP A 437 -47.45 27.14 18.75
CA ASP A 437 -48.23 27.57 17.59
C ASP A 437 -48.88 26.41 16.80
N ALA A 438 -49.96 26.68 16.06
CA ALA A 438 -50.69 25.64 15.36
C ALA A 438 -49.92 25.00 14.21
N ALA A 439 -49.05 25.78 13.53
CA ALA A 439 -48.23 25.28 12.43
C ALA A 439 -47.15 24.29 12.93
N SER A 440 -46.51 24.61 14.04
CA SER A 440 -45.50 23.71 14.68
C SER A 440 -46.12 22.42 15.18
N LYS A 441 -47.38 22.45 15.67
CA LYS A 441 -48.12 21.23 16.07
C LYS A 441 -48.47 20.34 14.88
N GLU A 442 -48.85 20.93 13.75
CA GLU A 442 -49.13 20.15 12.54
C GLU A 442 -47.82 19.53 11.98
N ARG A 443 -46.75 20.30 11.97
CA ARG A 443 -45.43 19.80 11.56
C ARG A 443 -44.94 18.68 12.47
N LEU A 444 -45.12 18.83 13.80
CA LEU A 444 -44.75 17.82 14.80
C LEU A 444 -45.47 16.48 14.53
N LYS A 445 -46.77 16.52 14.23
CA LYS A 445 -47.54 15.31 13.94
C LYS A 445 -47.07 14.59 12.65
N LYS A 446 -46.72 15.35 11.61
CA LYS A 446 -46.16 14.80 10.37
C LYS A 446 -44.76 14.19 10.63
N LEU A 447 -43.94 14.89 11.41
CA LEU A 447 -42.58 14.47 11.77
C LEU A 447 -42.58 13.19 12.62
N GLU A 448 -43.47 13.09 13.61
CA GLU A 448 -43.61 11.88 14.43
C GLU A 448 -43.98 10.66 13.61
N LYS A 449 -44.85 10.83 12.59
CA LYS A 449 -45.17 9.76 11.65
C LYS A 449 -43.96 9.38 10.81
N GLU A 450 -43.25 10.36 10.23
CA GLU A 450 -42.01 10.12 9.45
C GLU A 450 -40.97 9.39 10.27
N ILE A 451 -40.76 9.79 11.53
CA ILE A 451 -39.81 9.11 12.46
C ILE A 451 -40.25 7.66 12.73
N ALA A 452 -41.55 7.42 12.94
CA ALA A 452 -42.07 6.07 13.20
C ALA A 452 -41.90 5.16 11.98
N ASP A 453 -42.19 5.65 10.79
CA ASP A 453 -42.02 4.90 9.53
C ASP A 453 -40.53 4.57 9.28
N LEU A 454 -39.64 5.56 9.40
CA LEU A 454 -38.20 5.37 9.27
C LEU A 454 -37.60 4.44 10.34
N LYS A 455 -38.07 4.51 11.59
CA LYS A 455 -37.64 3.57 12.64
C LYS A 455 -38.06 2.15 12.33
N SER A 456 -39.29 1.94 11.89
CA SER A 456 -39.75 0.60 11.49
C SER A 456 -38.92 0.01 10.35
N GLU A 457 -38.59 0.83 9.34
CA GLU A 457 -37.76 0.43 8.22
C GLU A 457 -36.31 0.15 8.66
N SER A 458 -35.73 1.03 9.49
CA SER A 458 -34.39 0.87 10.07
C SER A 458 -34.29 -0.39 10.93
N ASP A 459 -35.28 -0.71 11.76
CA ASP A 459 -35.30 -1.91 12.61
C ASP A 459 -35.42 -3.18 11.76
N ALA A 460 -36.21 -3.18 10.70
CA ALA A 460 -36.33 -4.30 9.75
C ALA A 460 -34.97 -4.53 9.03
N LEU A 461 -34.35 -3.45 8.54
CA LEU A 461 -33.05 -3.51 7.87
C LEU A 461 -31.94 -4.00 8.82
N LYS A 462 -31.94 -3.52 10.06
CA LYS A 462 -30.99 -3.91 11.11
C LYS A 462 -31.13 -5.39 11.48
N ALA A 463 -32.34 -5.91 11.62
CA ALA A 463 -32.61 -7.31 11.89
C ALA A 463 -32.12 -8.20 10.73
N ARG A 464 -32.34 -7.77 9.49
CA ARG A 464 -31.85 -8.45 8.30
C ARG A 464 -30.33 -8.46 8.24
N TRP A 465 -29.68 -7.32 8.44
CA TRP A 465 -28.22 -7.19 8.50
C TRP A 465 -27.62 -8.10 9.58
N GLN A 466 -28.18 -8.10 10.81
CA GLN A 466 -27.70 -8.95 11.88
C GLN A 466 -27.79 -10.45 11.53
N THR A 467 -28.88 -10.86 10.85
CA THR A 467 -29.09 -12.24 10.42
C THR A 467 -28.06 -12.66 9.36
N GLU A 468 -27.78 -11.76 8.39
CA GLU A 468 -26.76 -11.99 7.37
C GLU A 468 -25.36 -12.05 8.00
N LYS A 469 -25.03 -11.11 8.90
CA LYS A 469 -23.75 -11.08 9.64
C LYS A 469 -23.50 -12.36 10.43
N ASP A 470 -24.49 -12.84 11.17
CA ASP A 470 -24.38 -14.08 11.95
C ASP A 470 -24.17 -15.31 11.05
N ALA A 471 -24.78 -15.32 9.86
CA ALA A 471 -24.57 -16.40 8.89
C ALA A 471 -23.15 -16.40 8.31
N VAL A 472 -22.61 -15.21 7.96
CA VAL A 472 -21.24 -15.04 7.50
C VAL A 472 -20.24 -15.47 8.57
N GLN A 473 -20.47 -15.11 9.84
CA GLN A 473 -19.60 -15.53 10.95
C GLN A 473 -19.60 -17.06 11.12
N ARG A 474 -20.75 -17.74 10.98
CA ARG A 474 -20.79 -19.22 11.00
C ARG A 474 -20.01 -19.84 9.87
N LEU A 475 -20.13 -19.33 8.65
CA LEU A 475 -19.36 -19.81 7.50
C LEU A 475 -17.85 -19.64 7.72
N ARG A 476 -17.45 -18.49 8.28
CA ARG A 476 -16.06 -18.23 8.65
C ARG A 476 -15.52 -19.25 9.65
N ALA A 477 -16.24 -19.51 10.74
CA ALA A 477 -15.84 -20.48 11.74
C ALA A 477 -15.66 -21.90 11.17
N ILE A 478 -16.52 -22.29 10.23
CA ILE A 478 -16.40 -23.59 9.54
C ILE A 478 -15.13 -23.63 8.66
N ARG A 479 -14.83 -22.56 7.92
CA ARG A 479 -13.61 -22.47 7.09
C ARG A 479 -12.33 -22.53 7.92
N GLU A 480 -12.30 -21.84 9.07
CA GLU A 480 -11.18 -21.90 10.01
C GLU A 480 -10.96 -23.35 10.53
N GLN A 481 -12.04 -24.08 10.82
CA GLN A 481 -11.96 -25.47 11.21
C GLN A 481 -11.45 -26.40 10.09
N ILE A 482 -11.86 -26.15 8.84
CA ILE A 482 -11.38 -26.88 7.67
C ILE A 482 -9.87 -26.71 7.54
N GLU A 483 -9.37 -25.49 7.63
CA GLU A 483 -7.94 -25.19 7.49
C GLU A 483 -7.12 -25.82 8.62
N GLN A 484 -7.57 -25.68 9.86
CA GLN A 484 -6.93 -26.36 11.00
C GLN A 484 -6.88 -27.89 10.79
N THR A 485 -7.95 -28.48 10.25
CA THR A 485 -8.00 -29.92 9.96
C THR A 485 -7.02 -30.29 8.84
N ARG A 486 -6.86 -29.45 7.81
CA ARG A 486 -5.86 -29.66 6.74
C ARG A 486 -4.43 -29.63 7.28
N ILE A 487 -4.12 -28.68 8.15
CA ILE A 487 -2.81 -28.60 8.82
C ILE A 487 -2.57 -29.86 9.68
N GLU A 488 -3.60 -30.35 10.39
CA GLU A 488 -3.51 -31.58 11.17
C GLU A 488 -3.25 -32.80 10.27
N ILE A 489 -3.89 -32.87 9.08
CA ILE A 489 -3.68 -33.94 8.07
C ILE A 489 -2.23 -33.91 7.59
N GLU A 490 -1.73 -32.77 7.15
CA GLU A 490 -0.34 -32.65 6.70
C GLU A 490 0.67 -33.07 7.79
N LYS A 491 0.38 -32.69 9.03
CA LYS A 491 1.23 -33.05 10.17
C LYS A 491 1.22 -34.57 10.41
N ALA A 492 0.05 -35.22 10.34
CA ALA A 492 -0.09 -36.64 10.48
C ALA A 492 0.60 -37.40 9.31
N GLU A 493 0.45 -36.92 8.07
CA GLU A 493 1.14 -37.49 6.91
C GLU A 493 2.67 -37.40 7.05
N ARG A 494 3.20 -36.28 7.53
CA ARG A 494 4.64 -36.10 7.80
C ARG A 494 5.16 -37.01 8.91
N GLN A 495 4.32 -37.34 9.89
CA GLN A 495 4.65 -38.28 10.98
C GLN A 495 4.44 -39.75 10.61
N TYR A 496 4.06 -40.05 9.34
CA TYR A 496 3.69 -41.37 8.85
C TYR A 496 2.53 -42.01 9.61
N ASP A 497 1.69 -41.20 10.31
CA ASP A 497 0.46 -41.67 10.92
C ASP A 497 -0.69 -41.66 9.90
N LEU A 498 -0.63 -42.64 8.99
CA LEU A 498 -1.59 -42.74 7.89
C LEU A 498 -3.04 -43.02 8.38
N ASN A 499 -3.19 -43.67 9.55
CA ASN A 499 -4.50 -43.93 10.12
C ASN A 499 -5.17 -42.64 10.58
N ARG A 500 -4.42 -41.77 11.29
CA ARG A 500 -4.90 -40.47 11.72
C ARG A 500 -5.17 -39.54 10.55
N ALA A 501 -4.28 -39.53 9.55
CA ALA A 501 -4.48 -38.77 8.33
C ALA A 501 -5.76 -39.20 7.57
N ALA A 502 -6.03 -40.51 7.46
CA ALA A 502 -7.23 -41.02 6.81
C ALA A 502 -8.51 -40.67 7.60
N GLU A 503 -8.50 -40.80 8.93
CA GLU A 503 -9.62 -40.38 9.80
C GLU A 503 -9.98 -38.89 9.63
N LEU A 504 -8.98 -38.03 9.65
CA LEU A 504 -9.17 -36.61 9.48
C LEU A 504 -9.64 -36.25 8.05
N LYS A 505 -9.07 -36.87 7.02
CA LYS A 505 -9.35 -36.58 5.61
C LYS A 505 -10.73 -37.08 5.15
N TYR A 506 -11.07 -38.32 5.48
CA TYR A 506 -12.33 -38.94 5.03
C TYR A 506 -13.46 -38.80 6.05
N GLY A 507 -13.16 -38.53 7.31
CA GLY A 507 -14.14 -38.30 8.37
C GLY A 507 -14.40 -36.81 8.59
N LYS A 508 -13.50 -36.15 9.35
CA LYS A 508 -13.73 -34.79 9.85
C LYS A 508 -13.79 -33.74 8.73
N LEU A 509 -12.88 -33.80 7.75
CA LEU A 509 -12.86 -32.83 6.65
C LEU A 509 -14.13 -32.95 5.78
N ALA A 510 -14.52 -34.18 5.40
CA ALA A 510 -15.72 -34.42 4.62
C ALA A 510 -17.02 -34.00 5.33
N GLU A 511 -17.05 -34.08 6.67
CA GLU A 511 -18.18 -33.57 7.47
C GLU A 511 -18.23 -32.04 7.47
N LEU A 512 -17.08 -31.37 7.63
CA LEU A 512 -16.99 -29.92 7.61
C LEU A 512 -17.35 -29.36 6.22
N ASP A 513 -16.91 -29.99 5.14
CA ASP A 513 -17.28 -29.60 3.76
C ASP A 513 -18.80 -29.73 3.52
N ARG A 514 -19.43 -30.77 4.04
CA ARG A 514 -20.89 -30.89 3.97
C ARG A 514 -21.62 -29.82 4.79
N LYS A 515 -21.09 -29.48 5.97
CA LYS A 515 -21.63 -28.39 6.79
C LYS A 515 -21.49 -27.04 6.09
N LEU A 516 -20.34 -26.79 5.45
CA LEU A 516 -20.09 -25.59 4.66
C LEU A 516 -21.11 -25.46 3.52
N ALA A 517 -21.27 -26.53 2.72
CA ALA A 517 -22.21 -26.55 1.61
C ALA A 517 -23.68 -26.35 2.07
N ALA A 518 -24.05 -26.95 3.20
CA ALA A 518 -25.40 -26.80 3.76
C ALA A 518 -25.67 -25.37 4.26
N GLU A 519 -24.72 -24.72 4.94
CA GLU A 519 -24.88 -23.34 5.39
C GLU A 519 -24.86 -22.35 4.21
N GLN A 520 -24.05 -22.61 3.17
CA GLN A 520 -24.10 -21.82 1.93
C GLN A 520 -25.46 -21.90 1.24
N ALA A 521 -26.00 -23.12 1.07
CA ALA A 521 -27.33 -23.33 0.47
C ALA A 521 -28.44 -22.63 1.30
N ARG A 522 -28.39 -22.69 2.63
CA ARG A 522 -29.34 -22.00 3.51
C ARG A 522 -29.27 -20.47 3.37
N LEU A 523 -28.09 -19.96 3.12
CA LEU A 523 -27.86 -18.53 2.92
C LEU A 523 -28.44 -18.11 1.57
N ASP A 524 -28.24 -18.90 0.52
CA ASP A 524 -28.76 -18.67 -0.83
C ASP A 524 -30.29 -18.78 -0.88
N GLU A 525 -30.89 -19.76 -0.18
CA GLU A 525 -32.37 -19.91 -0.11
C GLU A 525 -33.06 -18.74 0.60
N LYS A 526 -32.46 -18.19 1.67
CA LYS A 526 -33.01 -17.06 2.40
C LYS A 526 -32.87 -15.72 1.67
N GLN A 527 -32.06 -15.69 0.61
CA GLN A 527 -31.67 -14.46 -0.10
C GLN A 527 -32.33 -14.31 -1.48
N SER A 528 -33.61 -14.63 -1.62
CA SER A 528 -34.39 -14.32 -2.85
C SER A 528 -34.57 -12.82 -3.16
N GLY A 529 -33.83 -11.91 -2.48
CA GLY A 529 -33.83 -10.46 -2.65
C GLY A 529 -32.41 -9.86 -2.73
N LYS A 530 -32.29 -8.55 -2.94
CA LYS A 530 -31.02 -7.80 -2.97
C LYS A 530 -30.19 -8.08 -1.72
N ARG A 531 -28.97 -8.61 -1.88
CA ARG A 531 -28.01 -8.82 -0.78
C ARG A 531 -27.60 -7.49 -0.16
N LEU A 532 -27.58 -7.41 1.18
CA LEU A 532 -27.07 -6.25 1.92
C LEU A 532 -25.55 -6.36 2.11
N LEU A 533 -25.04 -7.58 2.31
CA LEU A 533 -23.62 -7.82 2.50
C LEU A 533 -23.08 -8.63 1.32
N LYS A 534 -22.00 -8.14 0.72
CA LYS A 534 -21.19 -8.86 -0.26
C LYS A 534 -20.25 -9.79 0.51
N GLU A 535 -20.06 -11.03 0.06
CA GLU A 535 -19.21 -12.04 0.74
C GLU A 535 -18.01 -12.44 -0.09
N GLU A 536 -17.97 -12.06 -1.34
CA GLU A 536 -16.96 -12.46 -2.31
C GLU A 536 -16.29 -11.23 -2.90
N VAL A 537 -14.96 -11.26 -2.91
CA VAL A 537 -14.15 -10.28 -3.65
C VAL A 537 -14.22 -10.64 -5.14
N ASP A 538 -14.61 -9.71 -5.97
CA ASP A 538 -14.63 -9.85 -7.43
C ASP A 538 -13.72 -8.83 -8.13
N GLU A 539 -13.78 -8.81 -9.46
CA GLU A 539 -12.95 -7.90 -10.27
C GLU A 539 -13.28 -6.42 -10.07
N GLU A 540 -14.53 -6.08 -9.70
CA GLU A 540 -14.92 -4.69 -9.42
C GLU A 540 -14.25 -4.17 -8.16
N ASP A 541 -14.16 -4.99 -7.09
CA ASP A 541 -13.48 -4.62 -5.84
C ASP A 541 -12.00 -4.34 -6.09
N ILE A 542 -11.35 -5.18 -6.90
CA ILE A 542 -9.96 -4.97 -7.31
C ILE A 542 -9.83 -3.67 -8.12
N ALA A 543 -10.74 -3.45 -9.08
CA ALA A 543 -10.75 -2.24 -9.88
C ALA A 543 -10.95 -0.97 -9.04
N ASP A 544 -11.77 -1.04 -8.01
CA ASP A 544 -11.97 0.05 -7.04
C ASP A 544 -10.69 0.38 -6.26
N VAL A 545 -9.95 -0.65 -5.81
CA VAL A 545 -8.67 -0.44 -5.11
C VAL A 545 -7.65 0.17 -6.06
N VAL A 546 -7.52 -0.36 -7.28
CA VAL A 546 -6.64 0.20 -8.31
C VAL A 546 -7.00 1.66 -8.60
N SER A 547 -8.31 1.97 -8.69
CA SER A 547 -8.79 3.34 -8.90
C SER A 547 -8.36 4.30 -7.78
N ARG A 548 -8.39 3.85 -6.54
CA ARG A 548 -7.94 4.65 -5.39
C ARG A 548 -6.43 4.89 -5.41
N TRP A 549 -5.64 3.89 -5.77
CA TRP A 549 -4.19 4.00 -5.80
C TRP A 549 -3.68 4.87 -6.95
N THR A 550 -4.30 4.71 -8.12
CA THR A 550 -3.84 5.37 -9.36
C THR A 550 -4.58 6.66 -9.67
N GLY A 551 -5.75 6.88 -9.06
CA GLY A 551 -6.67 7.96 -9.41
C GLY A 551 -7.41 7.75 -10.75
N VAL A 552 -7.31 6.56 -11.36
CA VAL A 552 -7.97 6.23 -12.63
C VAL A 552 -9.28 5.49 -12.32
N PRO A 553 -10.42 5.89 -12.88
CA PRO A 553 -11.71 5.24 -12.62
C PRO A 553 -11.82 3.87 -13.33
N VAL A 554 -11.00 2.90 -12.91
CA VAL A 554 -10.89 1.56 -13.52
C VAL A 554 -12.19 0.77 -13.44
N SER A 555 -12.97 0.93 -12.38
CA SER A 555 -14.28 0.30 -12.21
C SER A 555 -15.27 0.68 -13.32
N LYS A 556 -15.23 1.94 -13.76
CA LYS A 556 -16.05 2.41 -14.89
C LYS A 556 -15.51 1.96 -16.27
N LEU A 557 -14.24 1.56 -16.34
CA LEU A 557 -13.60 1.13 -17.59
C LEU A 557 -13.95 -0.32 -17.95
N LEU A 558 -14.30 -1.17 -16.98
CA LEU A 558 -14.58 -2.59 -17.22
C LEU A 558 -15.93 -2.84 -17.94
N GLU A 559 -16.98 -2.07 -17.65
CA GLU A 559 -18.33 -2.34 -18.17
C GLU A 559 -18.71 -1.68 -19.51
N GLY A 560 -17.93 -0.72 -20.00
CA GLY A 560 -18.36 0.06 -21.17
C GLY A 560 -17.24 0.61 -22.04
N GLU A 561 -15.99 0.17 -21.83
CA GLU A 561 -14.83 0.74 -22.55
C GLU A 561 -15.02 0.71 -24.07
N ILE A 562 -15.46 -0.40 -24.61
CA ILE A 562 -15.67 -0.54 -26.06
C ILE A 562 -16.81 0.37 -26.56
N GLN A 563 -17.94 0.38 -25.86
CA GLN A 563 -19.09 1.21 -26.24
C GLN A 563 -18.81 2.71 -26.06
N LYS A 564 -18.14 3.09 -24.94
CA LYS A 564 -17.73 4.48 -24.71
C LYS A 564 -16.72 4.94 -25.75
N LEU A 565 -15.70 4.13 -26.09
CA LEU A 565 -14.72 4.48 -27.12
C LEU A 565 -15.35 4.64 -28.49
N LEU A 566 -16.36 3.84 -28.82
CA LEU A 566 -17.14 4.01 -30.07
C LEU A 566 -17.97 5.31 -30.08
N GLN A 567 -18.31 5.85 -28.91
CA GLN A 567 -19.04 7.12 -28.78
C GLN A 567 -18.12 8.33 -28.52
N LEU A 568 -16.80 8.13 -28.48
CA LEU A 568 -15.82 9.17 -28.15
C LEU A 568 -15.96 10.41 -29.04
N GLU A 569 -16.12 10.24 -30.33
CA GLU A 569 -16.30 11.34 -31.28
C GLU A 569 -17.57 12.17 -30.94
N ALA A 570 -18.68 11.53 -30.71
CA ALA A 570 -19.93 12.19 -30.35
C ALA A 570 -19.86 12.93 -29.01
N GLU A 571 -19.16 12.35 -28.02
CA GLU A 571 -18.98 13.00 -26.71
C GLU A 571 -18.05 14.22 -26.80
N LEU A 572 -16.97 14.13 -27.57
CA LEU A 572 -16.07 15.28 -27.77
C LEU A 572 -16.79 16.43 -28.50
N HIS A 573 -17.66 16.14 -29.44
CA HIS A 573 -18.48 17.14 -30.14
C HIS A 573 -19.48 17.89 -29.25
N LYS A 574 -19.85 17.35 -28.09
CA LYS A 574 -20.66 18.08 -27.10
C LYS A 574 -19.94 19.29 -26.52
N ARG A 575 -18.63 19.30 -26.53
CA ARG A 575 -17.78 20.39 -25.99
C ARG A 575 -17.01 21.15 -27.05
N VAL A 576 -16.57 20.47 -28.10
CA VAL A 576 -15.74 21.04 -29.18
C VAL A 576 -16.57 21.14 -30.44
N ILE A 577 -16.86 22.36 -30.85
CA ILE A 577 -17.75 22.66 -31.97
C ILE A 577 -16.94 22.99 -33.24
N GLY A 578 -17.31 22.39 -34.35
CA GLY A 578 -16.83 22.73 -35.66
C GLY A 578 -15.38 22.38 -35.99
N GLN A 579 -14.81 21.39 -35.32
CA GLN A 579 -13.44 20.88 -35.53
C GLN A 579 -13.49 19.38 -35.80
N ASP A 580 -14.29 18.94 -36.78
CA ASP A 580 -14.65 17.53 -37.00
C ASP A 580 -13.43 16.68 -37.34
N GLU A 581 -12.51 17.20 -38.17
CA GLU A 581 -11.26 16.53 -38.50
C GLU A 581 -10.40 16.28 -37.24
N ALA A 582 -10.29 17.31 -36.38
CA ALA A 582 -9.50 17.22 -35.16
C ALA A 582 -10.07 16.19 -34.18
N VAL A 583 -11.38 16.21 -33.97
CA VAL A 583 -12.08 15.27 -33.07
C VAL A 583 -11.96 13.85 -33.60
N ARG A 584 -12.15 13.64 -34.92
CA ARG A 584 -12.04 12.31 -35.56
C ARG A 584 -10.61 11.75 -35.45
N ALA A 585 -9.58 12.53 -35.80
CA ALA A 585 -8.19 12.09 -35.73
C ALA A 585 -7.76 11.68 -34.33
N VAL A 586 -8.17 12.46 -33.31
CA VAL A 586 -7.91 12.13 -31.89
C VAL A 586 -8.65 10.87 -31.51
N ALA A 587 -9.93 10.73 -31.85
CA ALA A 587 -10.75 9.56 -31.51
C ALA A 587 -10.20 8.27 -32.12
N GLU A 588 -9.83 8.30 -33.39
CA GLU A 588 -9.23 7.17 -34.12
C GLU A 588 -7.88 6.76 -33.52
N SER A 589 -7.03 7.72 -33.15
CA SER A 589 -5.73 7.44 -32.55
C SER A 589 -5.88 6.78 -31.17
N VAL A 590 -6.81 7.27 -30.35
CA VAL A 590 -7.12 6.67 -29.06
C VAL A 590 -7.70 5.25 -29.22
N MET A 591 -8.60 5.04 -30.18
CA MET A 591 -9.15 3.71 -30.49
C MET A 591 -8.06 2.75 -30.95
N ARG A 592 -7.13 3.16 -31.82
CA ARG A 592 -5.97 2.33 -32.23
C ARG A 592 -5.09 1.92 -31.05
N ALA A 593 -4.83 2.83 -30.13
CA ALA A 593 -4.01 2.54 -28.94
C ALA A 593 -4.72 1.56 -27.99
N ARG A 594 -6.01 1.77 -27.77
CA ARG A 594 -6.81 0.94 -26.83
C ARG A 594 -7.13 -0.45 -27.38
N SER A 595 -7.19 -0.62 -28.70
CA SER A 595 -7.35 -1.93 -29.36
C SER A 595 -6.06 -2.77 -29.40
N GLY A 596 -4.94 -2.26 -28.85
CA GLY A 596 -3.66 -2.98 -28.85
C GLY A 596 -2.93 -2.99 -30.20
N LEU A 597 -3.36 -2.19 -31.15
CA LEU A 597 -2.74 -2.11 -32.49
C LEU A 597 -1.56 -1.13 -32.56
N LYS A 598 -1.33 -0.35 -31.49
CA LYS A 598 -0.21 0.60 -31.38
C LYS A 598 0.96 -0.02 -30.63
N ASP A 599 2.18 0.48 -30.89
CA ASP A 599 3.39 0.10 -30.14
C ASP A 599 3.18 0.37 -28.62
N PRO A 600 3.27 -0.66 -27.75
CA PRO A 600 3.05 -0.54 -26.32
C PRO A 600 4.12 0.32 -25.61
N ASN A 601 5.22 0.65 -26.29
CA ASN A 601 6.29 1.48 -25.73
C ASN A 601 6.09 2.98 -25.96
N ARG A 602 5.07 3.40 -26.68
CA ARG A 602 4.78 4.81 -26.99
C ARG A 602 3.59 5.33 -26.16
N PRO A 603 3.46 6.68 -26.00
CA PRO A 603 2.26 7.27 -25.41
C PRO A 603 0.98 6.85 -26.14
N ILE A 604 -0.18 6.90 -25.48
CA ILE A 604 -1.50 6.57 -26.07
C ILE A 604 -1.74 7.36 -27.36
N GLY A 605 -1.38 8.64 -27.39
CA GLY A 605 -1.45 9.51 -28.57
C GLY A 605 -0.50 10.68 -28.44
N SER A 606 0.01 11.16 -29.57
CA SER A 606 0.84 12.35 -29.65
C SER A 606 0.35 13.25 -30.79
N PHE A 607 0.00 14.49 -30.45
CA PHE A 607 -0.67 15.40 -31.36
C PHE A 607 -0.02 16.79 -31.40
N ILE A 608 0.04 17.41 -32.56
CA ILE A 608 0.31 18.84 -32.69
C ILE A 608 -0.95 19.54 -33.21
N PHE A 609 -1.47 20.49 -32.46
CA PHE A 609 -2.63 21.28 -32.78
C PHE A 609 -2.18 22.66 -33.31
N LEU A 610 -2.33 22.90 -34.58
CA LEU A 610 -1.99 24.14 -35.24
C LEU A 610 -3.23 25.04 -35.41
N GLY A 611 -3.08 26.33 -35.26
CA GLY A 611 -4.16 27.26 -35.54
C GLY A 611 -4.22 28.49 -34.64
N PRO A 612 -5.08 29.45 -34.94
CA PRO A 612 -5.19 30.70 -34.20
C PRO A 612 -5.67 30.50 -32.75
N THR A 613 -5.56 31.50 -31.93
CA THR A 613 -6.02 31.49 -30.57
C THR A 613 -7.54 31.43 -30.47
N GLY A 614 -8.11 30.67 -29.56
CA GLY A 614 -9.55 30.63 -29.26
C GLY A 614 -10.40 29.78 -30.20
N VAL A 615 -9.80 28.87 -30.99
CA VAL A 615 -10.52 27.93 -31.88
C VAL A 615 -10.85 26.58 -31.25
N GLY A 616 -10.44 26.34 -30.00
CA GLY A 616 -10.81 25.12 -29.27
C GLY A 616 -9.66 24.14 -28.96
N LYS A 617 -8.41 24.44 -29.33
CA LYS A 617 -7.25 23.54 -29.09
C LYS A 617 -7.13 23.02 -27.64
N THR A 618 -7.13 23.92 -26.68
CA THR A 618 -7.05 23.59 -25.25
C THR A 618 -8.33 22.93 -24.72
N GLU A 619 -9.49 23.28 -25.30
CA GLU A 619 -10.77 22.69 -24.90
C GLU A 619 -10.89 21.23 -25.35
N LEU A 620 -10.36 20.87 -26.52
CA LEU A 620 -10.28 19.47 -26.96
C LEU A 620 -9.40 18.65 -26.00
N ALA A 621 -8.27 19.20 -25.55
CA ALA A 621 -7.42 18.54 -24.57
C ALA A 621 -8.14 18.29 -23.23
N ARG A 622 -8.94 19.27 -22.75
CA ARG A 622 -9.77 19.13 -21.55
C ARG A 622 -10.89 18.11 -21.71
N ALA A 623 -11.61 18.19 -22.83
CA ALA A 623 -12.69 17.25 -23.12
C ALA A 623 -12.17 15.81 -23.18
N LEU A 624 -10.97 15.62 -23.73
CA LEU A 624 -10.30 14.32 -23.80
C LEU A 624 -9.88 13.82 -22.42
N ALA A 625 -9.37 14.69 -21.54
CA ALA A 625 -9.02 14.35 -20.16
C ALA A 625 -10.27 13.93 -19.36
N GLU A 626 -11.36 14.69 -19.46
CA GLU A 626 -12.63 14.37 -18.80
C GLU A 626 -13.20 13.03 -19.30
N PHE A 627 -13.17 12.80 -20.60
CA PHE A 627 -13.73 11.57 -21.17
C PHE A 627 -12.92 10.33 -20.79
N LEU A 628 -11.60 10.37 -20.94
CA LEU A 628 -10.72 9.20 -20.72
C LEU A 628 -10.42 8.92 -19.27
N PHE A 629 -10.34 9.96 -18.45
CA PHE A 629 -9.90 9.85 -17.05
C PHE A 629 -10.96 10.31 -16.05
N ASP A 630 -12.18 10.65 -16.54
CA ASP A 630 -13.35 11.09 -15.74
C ASP A 630 -13.04 12.31 -14.83
N ASP A 631 -11.96 13.04 -15.14
CA ASP A 631 -11.53 14.24 -14.42
C ASP A 631 -10.91 15.27 -15.39
N GLU A 632 -11.53 16.42 -15.51
CA GLU A 632 -11.00 17.55 -16.29
C GLU A 632 -9.62 18.03 -15.77
N LYS A 633 -9.32 17.77 -14.48
CA LYS A 633 -8.05 18.08 -13.84
C LYS A 633 -6.95 17.06 -14.14
N ALA A 634 -7.27 15.93 -14.77
CA ALA A 634 -6.28 14.96 -15.24
C ALA A 634 -5.53 15.48 -16.48
N MET A 635 -5.26 16.79 -16.51
CA MET A 635 -4.48 17.48 -17.55
C MET A 635 -3.33 18.27 -16.90
N ILE A 636 -2.10 17.93 -17.31
CA ILE A 636 -0.89 18.66 -16.93
C ILE A 636 -0.60 19.68 -18.05
N ARG A 637 -0.75 20.96 -17.73
CA ARG A 637 -0.47 22.03 -18.70
C ARG A 637 0.88 22.66 -18.40
N ILE A 638 1.74 22.75 -19.41
CA ILE A 638 3.06 23.35 -19.37
C ILE A 638 3.12 24.42 -20.46
N ASP A 639 3.33 25.65 -20.06
CA ASP A 639 3.47 26.79 -20.99
C ASP A 639 4.92 26.91 -21.43
N MET A 640 5.18 26.70 -22.71
CA MET A 640 6.53 26.70 -23.27
C MET A 640 7.16 28.08 -23.34
N SER A 641 6.38 29.14 -23.12
CA SER A 641 6.93 30.50 -22.97
C SER A 641 7.81 30.67 -21.72
N GLU A 642 7.64 29.78 -20.70
CA GLU A 642 8.51 29.74 -19.52
C GLU A 642 9.81 28.96 -19.74
N TYR A 643 9.96 28.26 -20.87
CA TYR A 643 11.06 27.34 -21.19
C TYR A 643 11.86 27.75 -22.43
N GLN A 644 12.06 29.05 -22.63
CA GLN A 644 12.80 29.62 -23.75
C GLN A 644 14.33 29.56 -23.56
N GLU A 645 14.80 29.40 -22.32
CA GLU A 645 16.23 29.39 -22.01
C GLU A 645 16.69 27.99 -21.59
N LYS A 646 17.95 27.66 -21.91
CA LYS A 646 18.53 26.35 -21.63
C LYS A 646 18.43 25.91 -20.17
N HIS A 647 18.64 26.83 -19.23
CA HIS A 647 18.62 26.50 -17.79
C HIS A 647 17.21 26.20 -17.29
N THR A 648 16.16 26.67 -17.95
CA THR A 648 14.78 26.37 -17.56
C THR A 648 14.37 24.94 -17.90
N VAL A 649 15.04 24.29 -18.88
CA VAL A 649 14.77 22.90 -19.24
C VAL A 649 15.04 21.94 -18.08
N ALA A 650 16.04 22.26 -17.23
CA ALA A 650 16.30 21.50 -15.99
C ALA A 650 15.11 21.52 -15.02
N ARG A 651 14.22 22.51 -15.06
CA ARG A 651 12.99 22.53 -14.24
C ARG A 651 11.96 21.51 -14.73
N LEU A 652 11.98 21.11 -16.01
CA LEU A 652 11.08 20.06 -16.55
C LEU A 652 11.44 18.66 -16.02
N ILE A 653 12.75 18.35 -16.06
CA ILE A 653 13.24 16.99 -15.76
C ILE A 653 13.89 16.85 -14.39
N GLY A 654 14.13 17.97 -13.68
CA GLY A 654 14.88 18.03 -12.43
C GLY A 654 16.34 18.46 -12.62
N ALA A 655 16.89 19.14 -11.61
CA ALA A 655 18.28 19.58 -11.63
C ALA A 655 19.23 18.37 -11.44
N PRO A 656 20.40 18.33 -12.13
CA PRO A 656 21.39 17.31 -11.91
C PRO A 656 22.02 17.39 -10.50
N PRO A 657 22.66 16.31 -10.00
CA PRO A 657 23.29 16.30 -8.69
C PRO A 657 24.26 17.47 -8.48
N GLY A 658 24.15 18.15 -7.34
CA GLY A 658 25.00 19.27 -6.99
C GLY A 658 24.49 20.67 -7.37
N TYR A 659 23.33 20.76 -8.04
CA TYR A 659 22.67 22.05 -8.34
C TYR A 659 21.51 22.34 -7.39
N VAL A 660 21.20 23.62 -7.21
CA VAL A 660 20.05 24.07 -6.40
C VAL A 660 18.75 23.56 -7.02
N GLY A 661 17.87 22.95 -6.20
CA GLY A 661 16.61 22.33 -6.67
C GLY A 661 16.70 20.85 -7.01
N TYR A 662 17.81 20.17 -6.75
CA TYR A 662 17.97 18.73 -6.97
C TYR A 662 16.92 17.87 -6.22
N GLU A 663 16.56 18.27 -5.00
CA GLU A 663 15.58 17.53 -4.16
C GLU A 663 14.13 17.76 -4.59
N GLU A 664 13.83 18.83 -5.32
CA GLU A 664 12.45 19.19 -5.70
C GLU A 664 11.88 18.35 -6.85
N GLY A 665 12.73 17.64 -7.60
CA GLY A 665 12.33 16.90 -8.80
C GLY A 665 11.94 17.79 -9.98
N GLY A 666 11.68 17.23 -11.14
CA GLY A 666 11.25 17.97 -12.33
C GLY A 666 9.74 18.19 -12.36
N GLN A 667 9.30 19.36 -12.80
CA GLN A 667 7.88 19.71 -12.86
C GLN A 667 7.06 18.75 -13.72
N LEU A 668 7.58 18.35 -14.89
CA LEU A 668 6.93 17.39 -15.77
C LEU A 668 7.02 15.97 -15.19
N THR A 669 8.23 15.54 -14.82
CA THR A 669 8.49 14.17 -14.37
C THR A 669 7.75 13.85 -13.09
N GLU A 670 7.75 14.75 -12.11
CA GLU A 670 7.05 14.55 -10.84
C GLU A 670 5.52 14.58 -11.01
N SER A 671 5.01 15.46 -11.89
CA SER A 671 3.56 15.54 -12.16
C SER A 671 3.04 14.26 -12.83
N VAL A 672 3.77 13.72 -13.81
CA VAL A 672 3.39 12.48 -14.50
C VAL A 672 3.60 11.26 -13.58
N ARG A 673 4.67 11.24 -12.78
CA ARG A 673 4.90 10.17 -11.80
C ARG A 673 3.74 10.04 -10.80
N ARG A 674 3.19 11.18 -10.35
CA ARG A 674 2.03 11.20 -9.44
C ARG A 674 0.71 10.89 -10.15
N ARG A 675 0.61 11.19 -11.45
CA ARG A 675 -0.59 10.96 -12.27
C ARG A 675 -0.18 10.36 -13.62
N PRO A 676 0.11 9.07 -13.68
CA PRO A 676 0.58 8.43 -14.91
C PRO A 676 -0.49 8.37 -16.00
N TYR A 677 -1.76 8.56 -15.65
CA TYR A 677 -2.90 8.63 -16.56
C TYR A 677 -3.35 10.08 -16.67
N CYS A 678 -2.84 10.79 -17.65
CA CYS A 678 -3.15 12.20 -17.85
C CYS A 678 -2.97 12.65 -19.31
N VAL A 679 -3.54 13.79 -19.63
CA VAL A 679 -3.22 14.53 -20.84
C VAL A 679 -2.10 15.53 -20.51
N VAL A 680 -0.98 15.43 -21.19
CA VAL A 680 0.13 16.39 -21.07
C VAL A 680 0.01 17.40 -22.21
N LEU A 681 -0.30 18.64 -21.87
CA LEU A 681 -0.46 19.74 -22.81
C LEU A 681 0.75 20.67 -22.77
N PHE A 682 1.54 20.68 -23.84
CA PHE A 682 2.60 21.66 -24.06
C PHE A 682 2.01 22.81 -24.87
N ASP A 683 1.81 23.95 -24.23
CA ASP A 683 1.20 25.13 -24.89
C ASP A 683 2.28 26.02 -25.50
N GLU A 684 2.04 26.51 -26.72
CA GLU A 684 2.95 27.39 -27.49
C GLU A 684 4.35 26.76 -27.70
N ILE A 685 4.37 25.52 -28.22
CA ILE A 685 5.60 24.71 -28.39
C ILE A 685 6.66 25.41 -29.27
N GLU A 686 6.28 26.30 -30.18
CA GLU A 686 7.19 27.10 -31.01
C GLU A 686 8.10 28.02 -30.21
N LYS A 687 7.77 28.32 -28.95
CA LYS A 687 8.56 29.18 -28.09
C LYS A 687 9.62 28.42 -27.27
N ALA A 688 9.56 27.09 -27.30
CA ALA A 688 10.43 26.24 -26.49
C ALA A 688 11.89 26.29 -26.94
N HIS A 689 12.82 26.20 -25.98
CA HIS A 689 14.24 26.03 -26.29
C HIS A 689 14.48 24.69 -27.04
N ALA A 690 15.52 24.63 -27.89
CA ALA A 690 15.84 23.45 -28.67
C ALA A 690 16.06 22.16 -27.84
N ASP A 691 16.53 22.27 -26.59
CA ASP A 691 16.75 21.13 -25.72
C ASP A 691 15.44 20.52 -25.18
N VAL A 692 14.31 21.25 -25.20
CA VAL A 692 12.99 20.70 -24.88
C VAL A 692 12.59 19.63 -25.91
N PHE A 693 12.91 19.84 -27.18
CA PHE A 693 12.61 18.85 -28.22
C PHE A 693 13.37 17.54 -28.01
N ASN A 694 14.58 17.58 -27.45
CA ASN A 694 15.33 16.38 -27.12
C ASN A 694 14.63 15.57 -26.01
N VAL A 695 14.04 16.25 -25.03
CA VAL A 695 13.22 15.63 -23.99
C VAL A 695 11.96 15.01 -24.58
N LEU A 696 11.26 15.75 -25.46
CA LEU A 696 10.06 15.27 -26.14
C LEU A 696 10.34 14.06 -27.03
N LEU A 697 11.46 14.04 -27.74
CA LEU A 697 11.86 12.88 -28.57
C LEU A 697 11.97 11.61 -27.72
N GLN A 698 12.55 11.69 -26.53
CA GLN A 698 12.65 10.54 -25.64
C GLN A 698 11.26 10.04 -25.17
N ILE A 699 10.34 10.97 -24.88
CA ILE A 699 8.96 10.63 -24.52
C ILE A 699 8.22 9.98 -25.69
N LEU A 700 8.34 10.54 -26.91
CA LEU A 700 7.61 10.09 -28.09
C LEU A 700 8.12 8.75 -28.63
N ASP A 701 9.40 8.43 -28.47
CA ASP A 701 10.00 7.18 -28.94
C ASP A 701 9.89 6.05 -27.95
N ASP A 702 10.35 6.30 -26.72
CA ASP A 702 10.50 5.27 -25.70
C ASP A 702 9.34 5.25 -24.68
N GLY A 703 8.43 6.24 -24.74
CA GLY A 703 7.35 6.41 -23.78
C GLY A 703 7.84 6.57 -22.32
N ARG A 704 9.07 7.01 -22.13
CA ARG A 704 9.70 7.18 -20.82
C ARG A 704 10.65 8.38 -20.82
N LEU A 705 10.88 8.91 -19.62
CA LEU A 705 11.81 10.02 -19.41
C LEU A 705 12.60 9.77 -18.12
N THR A 706 13.93 9.89 -18.17
CA THR A 706 14.75 9.81 -16.97
C THR A 706 14.88 11.20 -16.34
N ASP A 707 14.54 11.30 -15.07
CA ASP A 707 14.65 12.55 -14.30
C ASP A 707 16.10 12.88 -13.91
N GLY A 708 16.32 14.08 -13.36
CA GLY A 708 17.63 14.52 -12.88
C GLY A 708 18.20 13.69 -11.71
N GLN A 709 17.39 12.84 -11.08
CA GLN A 709 17.77 11.92 -10.00
C GLN A 709 18.08 10.50 -10.51
N GLY A 710 17.96 10.27 -11.83
CA GLY A 710 18.18 8.97 -12.46
C GLY A 710 16.96 8.04 -12.43
N ARG A 711 15.78 8.51 -12.01
CA ARG A 711 14.55 7.72 -11.99
C ARG A 711 13.89 7.76 -13.36
N THR A 712 13.40 6.64 -13.81
CA THR A 712 12.65 6.54 -15.06
C THR A 712 11.16 6.77 -14.81
N VAL A 713 10.57 7.76 -15.47
CA VAL A 713 9.14 8.08 -15.42
C VAL A 713 8.46 7.55 -16.69
N ASP A 714 7.36 6.83 -16.51
CA ASP A 714 6.60 6.20 -17.58
C ASP A 714 5.53 7.16 -18.15
N PHE A 715 5.56 7.37 -19.49
CA PHE A 715 4.62 8.19 -20.24
C PHE A 715 3.72 7.35 -21.17
N LYS A 716 3.80 6.02 -21.13
CA LYS A 716 3.05 5.13 -22.05
C LYS A 716 1.53 5.28 -21.90
N ASN A 717 1.07 5.65 -20.71
CA ASN A 717 -0.33 5.85 -20.40
C ASN A 717 -0.79 7.32 -20.52
N THR A 718 0.06 8.19 -21.07
CA THR A 718 -0.27 9.60 -21.28
C THR A 718 -0.70 9.88 -22.71
N ILE A 719 -1.42 10.98 -22.90
CA ILE A 719 -1.66 11.59 -24.22
C ILE A 719 -0.89 12.90 -24.26
N VAL A 720 -0.02 13.03 -25.23
CA VAL A 720 0.81 14.22 -25.41
C VAL A 720 0.19 15.13 -26.46
N ILE A 721 -0.18 16.33 -26.09
CA ILE A 721 -0.75 17.35 -26.95
C ILE A 721 0.17 18.57 -26.94
N MET A 722 0.55 19.03 -28.12
CA MET A 722 1.35 20.23 -28.30
C MET A 722 0.53 21.26 -29.09
N THR A 723 0.37 22.47 -28.58
CA THR A 723 -0.31 23.55 -29.33
C THR A 723 0.68 24.49 -29.95
N SER A 724 0.38 24.98 -31.12
CA SER A 724 1.18 25.99 -31.80
C SER A 724 0.32 27.00 -32.57
N ASN A 725 0.83 28.22 -32.66
CA ASN A 725 0.22 29.29 -33.44
C ASN A 725 0.93 29.52 -34.80
N VAL A 726 1.86 28.65 -35.19
CA VAL A 726 2.53 28.69 -36.48
C VAL A 726 1.48 28.57 -37.61
N GLY A 727 1.59 29.40 -38.65
CA GLY A 727 0.65 29.44 -39.77
C GLY A 727 -0.72 30.06 -39.47
N SER A 728 -0.96 30.58 -38.24
CA SER A 728 -2.26 31.11 -37.83
C SER A 728 -2.74 32.26 -38.75
N GLN A 729 -1.83 33.09 -39.27
CA GLN A 729 -2.19 34.21 -40.12
C GLN A 729 -2.82 33.70 -41.44
N ARG A 730 -2.26 32.65 -42.05
CA ARG A 730 -2.82 32.06 -43.29
C ARG A 730 -4.22 31.45 -43.04
N ILE A 731 -4.43 30.84 -41.89
CA ILE A 731 -5.72 30.28 -41.50
C ILE A 731 -6.77 31.41 -41.31
N LEU A 732 -6.40 32.53 -40.71
CA LEU A 732 -7.29 33.68 -40.51
C LEU A 732 -7.61 34.43 -41.81
N GLU A 733 -6.72 34.46 -42.77
CA GLU A 733 -6.91 35.08 -44.11
C GLU A 733 -7.80 34.22 -45.01
N TYR A 734 -7.91 32.88 -44.75
CA TYR A 734 -8.73 31.99 -45.56
C TYR A 734 -10.25 32.24 -45.29
N ARG A 735 -10.98 32.54 -46.33
CA ARG A 735 -12.43 32.84 -46.31
C ARG A 735 -13.28 31.87 -47.14
N GLY A 736 -12.69 30.79 -47.63
CA GLY A 736 -13.38 29.79 -48.43
C GLY A 736 -14.10 28.74 -47.60
N ASP A 737 -14.78 27.82 -48.28
CA ASP A 737 -15.44 26.69 -47.67
C ASP A 737 -14.40 25.68 -47.18
N PHE A 738 -14.59 25.13 -45.94
CA PHE A 738 -13.63 24.22 -45.31
C PHE A 738 -13.57 22.83 -45.92
N GLU A 739 -14.51 22.47 -46.79
CA GLU A 739 -14.50 21.23 -47.60
C GLU A 739 -13.91 21.42 -49.02
N SER A 740 -13.38 22.59 -49.34
CA SER A 740 -12.92 22.92 -50.69
C SER A 740 -11.44 22.57 -50.89
N ALA A 741 -11.06 22.34 -52.16
CA ALA A 741 -9.65 22.18 -52.54
C ALA A 741 -8.77 23.40 -52.19
N GLY A 742 -9.37 24.55 -51.95
CA GLY A 742 -8.70 25.75 -51.45
C GLY A 742 -8.23 25.60 -49.99
N PHE A 743 -9.03 24.94 -49.15
CA PHE A 743 -8.69 24.64 -47.79
C PHE A 743 -7.51 23.65 -47.69
N GLU A 744 -7.50 22.60 -48.48
CA GLU A 744 -6.38 21.65 -48.55
C GLU A 744 -5.06 22.33 -48.95
N ARG A 745 -5.07 23.24 -49.94
CA ARG A 745 -3.87 24.02 -50.27
C ARG A 745 -3.39 24.92 -49.14
N MET A 746 -4.33 25.54 -48.43
CA MET A 746 -3.99 26.36 -47.24
C MET A 746 -3.38 25.48 -46.16
N LYS A 747 -3.95 24.29 -45.90
CA LYS A 747 -3.46 23.33 -44.95
C LYS A 747 -2.04 22.85 -45.31
N GLU A 748 -1.79 22.51 -46.58
CA GLU A 748 -0.46 22.18 -47.07
C GLU A 748 0.56 23.30 -46.84
N ALA A 749 0.18 24.55 -47.11
CA ALA A 749 1.04 25.71 -46.90
C ALA A 749 1.35 25.96 -45.41
N VAL A 750 0.39 25.70 -44.51
CA VAL A 750 0.61 25.74 -43.03
C VAL A 750 1.54 24.63 -42.59
N LEU A 751 1.38 23.41 -43.10
CA LEU A 751 2.25 22.27 -42.81
C LEU A 751 3.68 22.50 -43.31
N GLU A 752 3.84 23.17 -44.47
CA GLU A 752 5.16 23.56 -45.02
C GLU A 752 5.84 24.59 -44.09
N GLU A 753 5.10 25.61 -43.65
CA GLU A 753 5.61 26.60 -42.69
C GLU A 753 6.05 25.94 -41.37
N MET A 754 5.30 24.97 -40.91
CA MET A 754 5.64 24.20 -39.74
C MET A 754 6.93 23.40 -39.90
N ARG A 755 7.16 22.77 -41.09
CA ARG A 755 8.39 22.05 -41.39
C ARG A 755 9.64 22.93 -41.40
N HIS A 756 9.49 24.22 -41.56
CA HIS A 756 10.59 25.19 -41.46
C HIS A 756 10.89 25.55 -39.97
N HIS A 757 9.92 25.44 -39.09
CA HIS A 757 10.10 25.76 -37.68
C HIS A 757 10.61 24.58 -36.87
N PHE A 758 10.16 23.36 -37.17
CA PHE A 758 10.48 22.16 -36.40
C PHE A 758 11.37 21.21 -37.17
N ARG A 759 12.25 20.49 -36.49
CA ARG A 759 13.13 19.50 -37.11
C ARG A 759 12.32 18.33 -37.67
N PRO A 760 12.68 17.80 -38.86
CA PRO A 760 11.98 16.66 -39.47
C PRO A 760 11.93 15.42 -38.56
N GLU A 761 13.01 15.16 -37.78
CA GLU A 761 13.08 14.05 -36.84
C GLU A 761 12.01 14.12 -35.77
N PHE A 762 11.66 15.32 -35.30
CA PHE A 762 10.61 15.53 -34.32
C PHE A 762 9.23 15.31 -34.91
N LEU A 763 8.95 15.89 -36.06
CA LEU A 763 7.67 15.78 -36.75
C LEU A 763 7.30 14.34 -37.11
N ASN A 764 8.29 13.53 -37.51
CA ASN A 764 8.10 12.12 -37.85
C ASN A 764 7.77 11.22 -36.64
N ARG A 765 7.88 11.72 -35.41
CA ARG A 765 7.58 10.97 -34.16
C ARG A 765 6.20 11.27 -33.62
N VAL A 766 5.58 12.33 -34.11
CA VAL A 766 4.22 12.72 -33.73
C VAL A 766 3.22 11.90 -34.56
N ASP A 767 2.19 11.37 -33.90
CA ASP A 767 1.19 10.52 -34.54
C ASP A 767 0.36 11.30 -35.57
N GLU A 768 -0.13 12.51 -35.17
CA GLU A 768 -0.99 13.30 -36.03
C GLU A 768 -0.72 14.81 -35.85
N ILE A 769 -0.75 15.53 -36.95
CA ILE A 769 -0.64 17.00 -37.02
C ILE A 769 -1.96 17.55 -37.54
N ILE A 770 -2.63 18.30 -36.69
CA ILE A 770 -4.02 18.70 -36.90
C ILE A 770 -4.12 20.22 -37.02
N VAL A 771 -4.74 20.68 -38.11
CA VAL A 771 -4.96 22.12 -38.37
C VAL A 771 -6.38 22.51 -37.95
N PHE A 772 -6.48 23.37 -36.96
CA PHE A 772 -7.74 23.95 -36.47
C PHE A 772 -8.13 25.14 -37.33
N HIS A 773 -9.31 25.11 -37.90
CA HIS A 773 -9.83 26.22 -38.70
C HIS A 773 -10.52 27.31 -37.89
N SER A 774 -10.76 28.46 -38.48
CA SER A 774 -11.50 29.55 -37.86
C SER A 774 -12.98 29.15 -37.63
N LEU A 775 -13.60 29.75 -36.59
CA LEU A 775 -14.98 29.46 -36.24
C LEU A 775 -15.98 30.27 -37.02
N SER A 776 -17.04 29.66 -37.54
CA SER A 776 -18.15 30.32 -38.23
C SER A 776 -19.10 30.97 -37.18
N GLU A 777 -19.98 31.88 -37.66
CA GLU A 777 -21.01 32.50 -36.79
C GLU A 777 -21.95 31.45 -36.16
N GLU A 778 -22.27 30.39 -36.90
CA GLU A 778 -23.08 29.27 -36.41
C GLU A 778 -22.37 28.47 -35.30
N HIS A 779 -21.07 28.19 -35.49
CA HIS A 779 -20.26 27.56 -34.46
C HIS A 779 -20.22 28.41 -33.17
N LEU A 780 -20.09 29.72 -33.31
CA LEU A 780 -20.08 30.63 -32.17
C LEU A 780 -21.41 30.68 -31.43
N LYS A 781 -22.55 30.59 -32.11
CA LYS A 781 -23.88 30.47 -31.45
C LYS A 781 -23.99 29.20 -30.61
N GLN A 782 -23.47 28.07 -31.12
CA GLN A 782 -23.44 26.83 -30.37
C GLN A 782 -22.50 26.90 -29.15
N ILE A 783 -21.34 27.57 -29.30
CA ILE A 783 -20.42 27.80 -28.17
C ILE A 783 -21.06 28.67 -27.09
N VAL A 784 -21.85 29.72 -27.46
CA VAL A 784 -22.64 30.51 -26.49
C VAL A 784 -23.55 29.59 -25.69
N GLU A 785 -24.26 28.67 -26.34
CA GLU A 785 -25.17 27.75 -25.66
C GLU A 785 -24.44 26.81 -24.66
N ILE A 786 -23.25 26.29 -25.05
CA ILE A 786 -22.40 25.49 -24.16
C ILE A 786 -21.96 26.30 -22.93
N GLN A 787 -21.53 27.54 -23.11
CA GLN A 787 -21.13 28.42 -22.00
C GLN A 787 -22.31 28.75 -21.07
N LEU A 788 -23.51 28.94 -21.64
CA LEU A 788 -24.72 29.18 -20.87
C LEU A 788 -25.16 27.97 -20.06
N ASN A 789 -24.91 26.74 -20.53
CA ASN A 789 -25.21 25.53 -19.77
C ASN A 789 -24.44 25.49 -18.43
N GLY A 790 -23.24 26.03 -18.40
CA GLY A 790 -22.48 26.23 -17.14
C GLY A 790 -23.17 27.23 -16.19
N LEU A 791 -23.79 28.29 -16.74
CA LEU A 791 -24.60 29.24 -15.96
C LEU A 791 -25.91 28.62 -15.49
N ARG A 792 -26.63 27.87 -16.37
CA ARG A 792 -27.86 27.12 -16.03
C ARG A 792 -27.63 26.16 -14.87
N LYS A 793 -26.57 25.40 -14.85
CA LYS A 793 -26.23 24.51 -13.73
C LYS A 793 -26.10 25.24 -12.40
N ARG A 794 -25.48 26.43 -12.39
CA ARG A 794 -25.33 27.25 -11.17
C ARG A 794 -26.64 27.89 -10.73
N LEU A 795 -27.54 28.20 -11.67
CA LEU A 795 -28.86 28.75 -11.39
C LEU A 795 -29.88 27.68 -10.97
N ALA A 796 -29.64 26.42 -11.35
CA ALA A 796 -30.52 25.28 -11.00
C ALA A 796 -30.61 25.05 -9.47
N ASP A 797 -29.55 25.34 -8.71
CA ASP A 797 -29.57 25.30 -7.23
C ASP A 797 -30.60 26.23 -6.62
N ARG A 798 -31.01 27.26 -7.36
CA ARG A 798 -32.04 28.23 -6.98
C ARG A 798 -33.38 28.06 -7.77
N ASN A 799 -33.49 27.01 -8.55
CA ASN A 799 -34.63 26.74 -9.45
C ASN A 799 -34.90 27.92 -10.42
N ILE A 800 -33.85 28.62 -10.88
CA ILE A 800 -33.96 29.69 -11.88
C ILE A 800 -33.53 29.15 -13.24
N GLU A 801 -34.40 29.27 -14.24
CA GLU A 801 -34.11 28.91 -15.63
C GLU A 801 -33.82 30.17 -16.43
N ILE A 802 -32.88 30.05 -17.41
CA ILE A 802 -32.55 31.13 -18.34
C ILE A 802 -32.66 30.67 -19.79
N GLU A 803 -33.41 31.42 -20.58
CA GLU A 803 -33.60 31.18 -22.02
C GLU A 803 -33.17 32.43 -22.82
N LEU A 804 -32.48 32.23 -23.93
CA LEU A 804 -32.05 33.30 -24.84
C LEU A 804 -32.78 33.16 -26.17
N THR A 805 -33.20 34.31 -26.71
CA THR A 805 -33.68 34.37 -28.10
C THR A 805 -32.54 34.30 -29.11
N ASP A 806 -32.80 33.92 -30.35
CA ASP A 806 -31.78 33.88 -31.39
C ASP A 806 -31.14 35.26 -31.69
N ARG A 807 -31.92 36.34 -31.47
CA ARG A 807 -31.43 37.73 -31.53
C ARG A 807 -30.42 38.04 -30.45
N ALA A 808 -30.70 37.63 -29.21
CA ALA A 808 -29.78 37.80 -28.09
C ALA A 808 -28.50 36.96 -28.27
N ARG A 809 -28.63 35.73 -28.79
CA ARG A 809 -27.45 34.89 -29.13
C ARG A 809 -26.58 35.57 -30.22
N GLY A 810 -27.19 36.05 -31.30
CA GLY A 810 -26.47 36.75 -32.35
C GLY A 810 -25.80 38.04 -31.87
N HIS A 811 -26.39 38.75 -30.93
CA HIS A 811 -25.77 39.94 -30.31
C HIS A 811 -24.53 39.55 -29.48
N LEU A 812 -24.62 38.53 -28.66
CA LEU A 812 -23.49 38.03 -27.84
C LEU A 812 -22.32 37.56 -28.74
N VAL A 813 -22.63 36.86 -29.86
CA VAL A 813 -21.62 36.47 -30.84
C VAL A 813 -20.90 37.69 -31.39
N ARG A 814 -21.62 38.70 -31.80
CA ARG A 814 -21.03 39.93 -32.36
C ARG A 814 -20.24 40.73 -31.35
N SER A 815 -20.72 40.80 -30.12
CA SER A 815 -20.07 41.48 -28.99
C SER A 815 -18.85 40.76 -28.45
N GLY A 816 -18.84 39.41 -28.54
CA GLY A 816 -17.83 38.52 -27.96
C GLY A 816 -16.87 37.86 -28.98
N TYR A 817 -16.99 38.11 -30.27
CA TYR A 817 -16.09 37.58 -31.28
C TYR A 817 -15.04 38.60 -31.72
N ASP A 818 -13.80 38.18 -31.72
CA ASP A 818 -12.68 38.94 -32.29
C ASP A 818 -11.94 38.02 -33.27
N PRO A 819 -11.71 38.46 -34.54
CA PRO A 819 -11.01 37.66 -35.54
C PRO A 819 -9.64 37.13 -35.08
N ASN A 820 -8.91 37.91 -34.26
CA ASN A 820 -7.58 37.54 -33.76
C ASN A 820 -7.61 36.63 -32.55
N TYR A 821 -8.64 36.77 -31.70
CA TYR A 821 -8.76 36.06 -30.40
C TYR A 821 -9.85 34.96 -30.41
N GLY A 822 -10.55 34.79 -31.51
CA GLY A 822 -11.60 33.78 -31.72
C GLY A 822 -12.73 33.87 -30.70
N ALA A 823 -13.13 32.74 -30.14
CA ALA A 823 -14.19 32.64 -29.10
C ALA A 823 -13.72 33.02 -27.66
N ARG A 824 -12.44 33.33 -27.44
CA ARG A 824 -11.91 33.63 -26.11
C ARG A 824 -12.58 34.83 -25.44
N PRO A 825 -12.90 35.96 -26.12
CA PRO A 825 -13.60 37.10 -25.53
C PRO A 825 -15.09 36.84 -25.20
N LEU A 826 -15.68 35.79 -25.82
CA LEU A 826 -17.12 35.43 -25.67
C LEU A 826 -17.51 35.20 -24.19
N LYS A 827 -16.65 34.50 -23.44
CA LYS A 827 -16.86 34.26 -22.01
C LYS A 827 -16.97 35.58 -21.22
N ARG A 828 -16.15 36.55 -21.57
CA ARG A 828 -16.17 37.88 -20.93
C ARG A 828 -17.43 38.66 -21.33
N ALA A 829 -17.88 38.52 -22.59
CA ALA A 829 -19.12 39.12 -23.05
C ALA A 829 -20.32 38.55 -22.29
N ILE A 830 -20.42 37.22 -22.16
CA ILE A 830 -21.47 36.57 -21.36
C ILE A 830 -21.43 37.02 -19.91
N GLN A 831 -20.25 37.12 -19.30
CA GLN A 831 -20.09 37.57 -17.92
C GLN A 831 -20.57 39.04 -17.75
N ARG A 832 -20.17 39.90 -18.66
CA ARG A 832 -20.52 41.31 -18.60
C ARG A 832 -21.98 41.58 -18.93
N GLU A 833 -22.53 40.92 -19.94
CA GLU A 833 -23.84 41.25 -20.51
C GLU A 833 -24.98 40.35 -19.99
N ILE A 834 -24.64 39.16 -19.42
CA ILE A 834 -25.65 38.28 -18.82
C ILE A 834 -25.43 38.08 -17.34
N GLU A 835 -24.25 37.51 -16.91
CA GLU A 835 -24.07 37.14 -15.51
C GLU A 835 -24.20 38.34 -14.56
N THR A 836 -23.53 39.44 -14.88
CA THR A 836 -23.55 40.65 -14.02
C THR A 836 -24.94 41.32 -13.93
N PRO A 837 -25.69 41.53 -15.04
CA PRO A 837 -27.04 42.01 -14.97
C PRO A 837 -28.01 41.05 -14.25
N MET A 838 -27.88 39.74 -14.47
CA MET A 838 -28.64 38.71 -13.74
C MET A 838 -28.40 38.77 -12.24
N ALA A 839 -27.16 38.83 -11.82
CA ALA A 839 -26.78 38.92 -10.42
C ALA A 839 -27.41 40.15 -9.74
N ARG A 840 -27.40 41.32 -10.40
CA ARG A 840 -28.03 42.55 -9.88
C ARG A 840 -29.54 42.39 -9.71
N ARG A 841 -30.22 41.74 -10.65
CA ARG A 841 -31.68 41.53 -10.61
C ARG A 841 -32.09 40.49 -9.57
N ILE A 842 -31.29 39.44 -9.39
CA ILE A 842 -31.47 38.48 -8.30
C ILE A 842 -31.28 39.15 -6.93
N LEU A 843 -30.23 39.95 -6.75
CA LEU A 843 -29.97 40.66 -5.49
C LEU A 843 -31.03 41.78 -5.25
N GLY A 844 -31.53 42.39 -6.32
CA GLY A 844 -32.61 43.41 -6.27
C GLY A 844 -34.02 42.83 -6.05
N GLY A 845 -34.15 41.51 -6.05
CA GLY A 845 -35.45 40.82 -5.85
C GLY A 845 -36.36 40.85 -7.06
N GLU A 846 -35.90 41.33 -8.23
CA GLU A 846 -36.62 41.34 -9.51
C GLU A 846 -36.79 39.93 -10.09
N VAL A 847 -35.79 39.06 -9.85
CA VAL A 847 -35.80 37.65 -10.21
C VAL A 847 -35.79 36.84 -8.91
N ARG A 848 -36.79 35.95 -8.76
CA ARG A 848 -36.96 35.10 -7.58
C ARG A 848 -36.80 33.63 -7.94
N ASP A 849 -36.52 32.83 -6.91
CA ASP A 849 -36.42 31.37 -7.06
C ASP A 849 -37.69 30.77 -7.68
N GLY A 850 -37.57 29.87 -8.61
CA GLY A 850 -38.66 29.23 -9.35
C GLY A 850 -39.17 30.05 -10.55
N GLN A 851 -38.39 30.93 -11.12
CA GLN A 851 -38.74 31.72 -12.30
C GLN A 851 -37.87 31.37 -13.51
N THR A 852 -38.45 31.50 -14.70
CA THR A 852 -37.73 31.42 -15.99
C THR A 852 -37.51 32.86 -16.47
N VAL A 853 -36.25 33.20 -16.80
CA VAL A 853 -35.83 34.48 -17.32
C VAL A 853 -35.57 34.39 -18.82
N LEU A 854 -36.37 35.08 -19.61
CA LEU A 854 -36.17 35.22 -21.05
C LEU A 854 -35.29 36.44 -21.32
N VAL A 855 -34.19 36.21 -22.03
CA VAL A 855 -33.28 37.28 -22.46
C VAL A 855 -33.49 37.56 -23.94
N ASP A 856 -33.85 38.77 -24.26
CA ASP A 856 -34.06 39.23 -25.65
C ASP A 856 -33.31 40.55 -25.92
N LEU A 857 -33.35 40.99 -27.13
CA LEU A 857 -32.74 42.24 -27.59
C LEU A 857 -33.81 43.31 -27.84
N ASP A 858 -33.63 44.46 -27.24
CA ASP A 858 -34.50 45.60 -27.49
C ASP A 858 -34.26 46.23 -28.87
N PRO A 859 -35.12 47.08 -29.39
CA PRO A 859 -34.90 47.81 -30.68
C PRO A 859 -33.68 48.74 -30.69
N LYS A 860 -33.13 49.06 -29.52
CA LYS A 860 -31.93 49.90 -29.35
C LYS A 860 -30.64 49.04 -29.27
N GLY A 861 -30.74 47.72 -29.30
CA GLY A 861 -29.59 46.83 -29.29
C GLY A 861 -29.09 46.44 -27.88
N ASN A 862 -29.84 46.68 -26.82
CA ASN A 862 -29.49 46.25 -25.47
C ASN A 862 -30.22 44.96 -25.05
N LEU A 863 -29.63 44.15 -24.21
CA LEU A 863 -30.26 42.94 -23.70
C LEU A 863 -31.33 43.29 -22.63
N THR A 864 -32.50 42.74 -22.82
CA THR A 864 -33.64 42.84 -21.88
C THR A 864 -33.87 41.52 -21.20
N PHE A 865 -34.29 41.54 -19.95
CA PHE A 865 -34.54 40.39 -19.13
C PHE A 865 -35.99 40.37 -18.64
N GLU A 866 -36.76 39.44 -19.09
CA GLU A 866 -38.16 39.29 -18.69
C GLU A 866 -38.34 38.07 -17.84
N SER A 867 -38.85 38.21 -16.61
CA SER A 867 -39.07 37.09 -15.69
C SER A 867 -40.54 36.61 -15.74
N HIS A 868 -40.73 35.33 -15.99
CA HIS A 868 -41.99 34.65 -15.99
C HIS A 868 -42.03 33.53 -14.93
N LYS A 869 -43.18 33.19 -14.35
CA LYS A 869 -43.30 32.04 -13.48
C LYS A 869 -43.08 30.76 -14.32
N THR A 870 -42.24 29.87 -13.85
CA THR A 870 -41.88 28.61 -14.53
C THR A 870 -43.18 27.79 -14.79
N ARG A 871 -43.51 27.46 -16.05
CA ARG A 871 -44.63 26.59 -16.49
C ARG A 871 -44.40 25.11 -16.15
N GLY A 872 -43.75 24.80 -15.06
CA GLY A 872 -43.25 23.45 -14.71
C GLY A 872 -44.27 22.43 -14.21
N ARG A 873 -45.55 22.74 -14.12
CA ARG A 873 -46.60 21.77 -13.74
C ARG A 873 -47.55 21.33 -14.84
N GLU A 874 -47.63 22.04 -15.95
CA GLU A 874 -48.55 21.66 -17.06
C GLU A 874 -47.93 20.66 -18.05
N ARG A 875 -46.59 20.54 -18.13
CA ARG A 875 -45.93 19.52 -18.95
C ARG A 875 -45.85 18.13 -18.29
N GLU A 876 -45.74 18.04 -16.99
CA GLU A 876 -45.79 16.75 -16.28
C GLU A 876 -47.22 16.18 -16.23
N ALA A 877 -48.25 17.02 -16.23
CA ALA A 877 -49.63 16.58 -16.33
C ALA A 877 -49.99 16.09 -17.75
N ALA A 878 -49.48 16.75 -18.80
CA ALA A 878 -49.73 16.34 -20.19
C ALA A 878 -48.90 15.11 -20.62
N LEU A 879 -47.78 14.80 -19.94
CA LEU A 879 -47.00 13.55 -20.18
C LEU A 879 -47.51 12.36 -19.34
N LYS A 880 -48.44 12.59 -18.41
CA LYS A 880 -49.13 11.52 -17.68
C LYS A 880 -50.49 11.18 -18.28
N GLU A 881 -51.01 12.00 -19.19
CA GLU A 881 -52.26 11.76 -19.91
C GLU A 881 -52.10 11.30 -21.38
N ALA A 882 -50.85 11.29 -21.92
CA ALA A 882 -50.50 10.68 -23.18
C ALA A 882 -49.68 9.38 -22.94
#